data_4cf994125e0a39f812f7f29c0cb3116f
#
_entry.id   4cf994125e0a39f812f7f29c0cb3116f
#
_cell.length_a   1.000
_cell.length_b   1.000
_cell.length_c   1.000
_cell.angle_alpha   90.00
_cell.angle_beta   90.00
_cell.angle_gamma   90.00
#
_symmetry.space_group_name_H-M   'P 1'
#
loop_
_entity.id
_entity.type
_entity.pdbx_description
1 polymer ?
#
loop_
_entity_poly.entity_id
_entity_poly.type
_entity_poly.pdbx_seq_one_letter_code
_entity_poly.pdbx_strand_id
1 'polypeptide(L)'
;MNLRTILSLTGIVLVSACLSAGTIDRHAVVSRHNIITDRTINKSPAQVGNGSFAFGMDITGLQTFTPFNTLSDWAWHSMPLPEGKSIGDYSPTVYESYGKKIAYMLADKDEPELSQWLRKNPHRFNLGRIGFILLREDGTAAAEKDLLGTRQETDLWTGIVSSSFILEGKSVNVRTSCHPEMDIVGVVVESELIEKGRLKIFIDFPYADLNEFPAYVGDYLSDEKHTSKISRKNYNGAVIDREMDDAGYSLQMSWNGKAEIVRETPQNHRYIITPEKGRSFNFTCRFVHDKTAVSCIATSEIETASSKAWEKYWTSGAAVDFSESKDIRWKELERRVVLSQYLMKVNECGLLPPQESGLVNNGWFGRFHFEMVWWHVVHYALWGRMDCFNSYMGTYKDFMPEAIKRAGSEGRSGAKWPKCTGNINQEWPNDVHAFLIWQQPHPIYFAELDYRSNPDKAVLKKWKDIVIATADYMADCVFWNKDKKRYVIGPPVVPVSENTDPYATMNPAFEVEYFRYALTKAIEWGKRMGLTRRRTAKWRDVLQNLSEIPQQEGLYVTYEGIPDMWTKFNFEHPALTGIYGWLPGYGVDKEVFSKTFDTVLEKWQMNKVWGWDYPMLAMAAARLGRPEQAVDLLCTTAHKFGFDAHGLAQSWPFPYFPANGGLLTAIAMMCEGWDGSEGEAPGFPKDGSWTIRYEGFNKME
;
A
#
# COMPACT_ATOMS: atom_id res chain seq x y z
N MET A 1 -41.37 50.91 57.31
CA MET A 1 -40.84 51.31 55.98
C MET A 1 -39.56 50.54 55.74
N ASN A 2 -39.57 49.56 54.85
CA ASN A 2 -38.48 48.58 54.62
C ASN A 2 -37.54 49.10 53.58
N LEU A 3 -36.26 49.23 53.92
CA LEU A 3 -35.12 49.29 52.91
C LEU A 3 -34.64 47.88 52.65
N ARG A 4 -34.74 47.44 51.41
CA ARG A 4 -34.09 46.24 50.94
C ARG A 4 -32.73 46.60 50.32
N THR A 5 -31.68 46.04 50.90
CA THR A 5 -30.29 46.08 50.42
C THR A 5 -30.15 45.17 49.23
N ILE A 6 -29.67 45.67 48.06
CA ILE A 6 -29.33 44.92 46.90
C ILE A 6 -27.83 44.65 46.97
N LEU A 7 -27.46 43.38 47.17
CA LEU A 7 -26.09 42.92 46.95
C LEU A 7 -25.91 42.61 45.44
N SER A 8 -25.03 43.33 44.74
CA SER A 8 -24.56 42.98 43.37
C SER A 8 -23.43 42.02 43.52
N LEU A 9 -23.64 40.76 43.04
CA LEU A 9 -22.59 39.82 42.76
C LEU A 9 -21.97 40.17 41.40
N THR A 10 -20.75 40.66 41.41
CA THR A 10 -19.90 40.76 40.20
C THR A 10 -19.29 39.38 39.93
N GLY A 11 -19.89 38.65 38.99
CA GLY A 11 -19.31 37.42 38.46
C GLY A 11 -18.10 37.75 37.61
N ILE A 12 -16.93 37.33 38.04
CA ILE A 12 -15.72 37.31 37.22
C ILE A 12 -15.88 36.15 36.22
N VAL A 13 -16.19 36.48 34.98
CA VAL A 13 -16.11 35.54 33.87
C VAL A 13 -14.61 35.38 33.52
N LEU A 14 -14.03 34.29 33.95
CA LEU A 14 -12.75 33.84 33.43
C LEU A 14 -12.97 33.40 31.96
N VAL A 15 -12.70 34.29 31.03
CA VAL A 15 -12.54 33.93 29.63
C VAL A 15 -11.21 33.19 29.54
N SER A 16 -11.28 31.86 29.51
CA SER A 16 -10.16 31.03 29.02
C SER A 16 -9.90 31.45 27.60
N ALA A 17 -8.82 32.21 27.38
CA ALA A 17 -8.28 32.40 26.04
C ALA A 17 -7.78 31.04 25.56
N CYS A 18 -8.63 30.33 24.82
CA CYS A 18 -8.12 29.33 23.90
C CYS A 18 -7.22 30.08 22.92
N LEU A 19 -5.92 29.97 23.11
CA LEU A 19 -4.97 30.27 22.05
C LEU A 19 -5.38 29.36 20.89
N SER A 20 -6.04 29.90 19.87
CA SER A 20 -6.23 29.20 18.60
C SER A 20 -4.83 28.96 18.05
N ALA A 21 -4.36 27.72 18.09
CA ALA A 21 -3.24 27.30 17.29
C ALA A 21 -3.57 27.75 15.87
N GLY A 22 -2.73 28.60 15.26
CA GLY A 22 -2.95 29.08 13.91
C GLY A 22 -3.14 27.88 12.97
N THR A 23 -4.07 28.00 12.02
CA THR A 23 -4.28 26.97 11.01
C THR A 23 -2.95 26.65 10.32
N ILE A 24 -2.68 25.36 10.09
CA ILE A 24 -1.47 24.89 9.41
C ILE A 24 -1.47 25.45 7.97
N ASP A 25 -0.39 26.13 7.57
CA ASP A 25 -0.16 26.44 6.17
C ASP A 25 0.26 25.16 5.41
N ARG A 26 -0.75 24.41 4.99
CA ARG A 26 -0.57 23.11 4.34
C ARG A 26 0.24 23.21 3.05
N HIS A 27 0.10 24.34 2.30
CA HIS A 27 0.90 24.56 1.10
C HIS A 27 2.39 24.72 1.44
N ALA A 28 2.72 25.50 2.46
CA ALA A 28 4.10 25.66 2.90
C ALA A 28 4.70 24.35 3.43
N VAL A 29 3.92 23.55 4.18
CA VAL A 29 4.36 22.22 4.66
C VAL A 29 4.67 21.29 3.49
N VAL A 30 3.79 21.17 2.52
CA VAL A 30 3.96 20.25 1.39
C VAL A 30 5.09 20.72 0.48
N SER A 31 5.09 21.99 0.06
CA SER A 31 6.01 22.52 -0.95
C SER A 31 7.47 22.56 -0.47
N ARG A 32 7.72 22.65 0.85
CA ARG A 32 9.11 22.59 1.38
C ARG A 32 9.77 21.22 1.17
N HIS A 33 8.98 20.20 0.81
CA HIS A 33 9.43 18.84 0.54
C HIS A 33 9.32 18.43 -0.93
N ASN A 34 9.11 19.40 -1.87
CA ASN A 34 9.18 19.11 -3.29
C ASN A 34 10.49 18.36 -3.61
N ILE A 35 10.35 17.32 -4.42
CA ILE A 35 11.49 16.46 -4.73
C ILE A 35 12.30 17.10 -5.85
N ILE A 36 13.60 17.32 -5.61
CA ILE A 36 14.51 17.86 -6.62
C ILE A 36 15.68 16.89 -6.79
N THR A 37 15.89 16.42 -8.03
CA THR A 37 17.00 15.53 -8.39
C THR A 37 17.71 16.04 -9.64
N ASP A 38 18.98 15.67 -9.79
CA ASP A 38 19.84 16.02 -10.93
C ASP A 38 20.25 14.81 -11.79
N ARG A 39 19.76 13.63 -11.44
CA ARG A 39 20.08 12.36 -12.11
C ARG A 39 18.96 11.35 -11.93
N THR A 40 18.93 10.34 -12.77
CA THR A 40 18.11 9.13 -12.58
C THR A 40 18.59 8.38 -11.34
N ILE A 41 17.68 8.04 -10.44
CA ILE A 41 17.96 7.19 -9.28
C ILE A 41 17.62 5.74 -9.66
N ASN A 42 18.61 4.85 -9.59
CA ASN A 42 18.43 3.46 -9.97
C ASN A 42 17.29 2.79 -9.19
N LYS A 43 16.36 2.16 -9.88
CA LYS A 43 15.15 1.48 -9.37
C LYS A 43 14.13 2.41 -8.66
N SER A 44 14.42 3.68 -8.53
CA SER A 44 13.58 4.66 -7.83
C SER A 44 13.14 5.74 -8.82
N PRO A 45 11.98 5.60 -9.46
CA PRO A 45 11.45 6.59 -10.39
C PRO A 45 10.88 7.81 -9.67
N ALA A 46 10.94 8.97 -10.32
CA ALA A 46 9.90 9.97 -10.08
C ALA A 46 8.58 9.44 -10.64
N GLN A 47 7.45 9.73 -10.00
CA GLN A 47 6.16 9.17 -10.40
C GLN A 47 5.06 10.21 -10.47
N VAL A 48 4.17 10.04 -11.45
CA VAL A 48 2.82 10.60 -11.45
C VAL A 48 1.80 9.49 -11.50
N GLY A 49 0.63 9.68 -10.88
CA GLY A 49 -0.40 8.64 -10.84
C GLY A 49 -1.66 9.10 -10.13
N ASN A 50 -2.66 8.22 -10.09
CA ASN A 50 -3.98 8.51 -9.51
C ASN A 50 -4.44 7.50 -8.46
N GLY A 51 -3.58 6.53 -8.13
CA GLY A 51 -3.87 5.44 -7.19
C GLY A 51 -4.23 4.12 -7.87
N SER A 52 -4.89 4.15 -9.03
CA SER A 52 -5.16 2.99 -9.88
C SER A 52 -4.14 2.82 -11.00
N PHE A 53 -3.46 3.90 -11.37
CA PHE A 53 -2.48 3.97 -12.45
C PHE A 53 -1.29 4.81 -12.01
N ALA A 54 -0.08 4.37 -12.34
CA ALA A 54 1.15 5.12 -12.12
C ALA A 54 2.12 4.99 -13.30
N PHE A 55 2.80 6.11 -13.57
CA PHE A 55 3.84 6.24 -14.58
C PHE A 55 5.14 6.66 -13.91
N GLY A 56 6.12 5.75 -13.91
CA GLY A 56 7.47 6.02 -13.41
C GLY A 56 8.35 6.60 -14.52
N MET A 57 9.23 7.55 -14.19
CA MET A 57 10.06 8.23 -15.17
C MET A 57 11.51 8.44 -14.70
N ASP A 58 12.42 8.53 -15.66
CA ASP A 58 13.81 8.90 -15.47
C ASP A 58 13.99 10.43 -15.49
N ILE A 59 15.23 10.88 -15.41
CA ILE A 59 15.56 12.32 -15.36
C ILE A 59 15.05 13.13 -16.55
N THR A 60 14.69 12.51 -17.67
CA THR A 60 14.15 13.19 -18.85
C THR A 60 12.67 13.55 -18.73
N GLY A 61 11.99 13.09 -17.67
CA GLY A 61 10.54 13.24 -17.50
C GLY A 61 9.71 12.18 -18.22
N LEU A 62 10.36 11.21 -18.88
CA LEU A 62 9.79 10.02 -19.49
C LEU A 62 10.64 8.78 -19.13
N GLN A 63 10.51 7.70 -19.89
CA GLN A 63 11.26 6.44 -19.70
C GLN A 63 12.31 6.29 -20.81
N THR A 64 13.11 7.34 -21.01
CA THR A 64 14.04 7.43 -22.15
C THR A 64 15.19 6.45 -22.05
N PHE A 65 15.92 6.48 -20.95
CA PHE A 65 17.11 5.67 -20.72
C PHE A 65 16.82 4.48 -19.80
N THR A 66 15.99 4.69 -18.79
CA THR A 66 15.63 3.67 -17.81
C THR A 66 14.21 3.17 -18.07
N PRO A 67 14.02 1.84 -18.23
CA PRO A 67 12.70 1.26 -18.52
C PRO A 67 11.83 1.16 -17.26
N PHE A 68 11.59 2.29 -16.60
CA PHE A 68 10.62 2.35 -15.51
C PHE A 68 9.24 1.91 -15.99
N ASN A 69 8.35 1.64 -15.06
CA ASN A 69 7.11 0.95 -15.34
C ASN A 69 5.93 1.90 -15.55
N THR A 70 4.99 1.47 -16.37
CA THR A 70 3.63 2.01 -16.49
C THR A 70 2.67 0.92 -16.04
N LEU A 71 2.13 1.03 -14.83
CA LEU A 71 1.30 0.00 -14.22
C LEU A 71 -0.10 0.52 -13.90
N SER A 72 -1.08 -0.39 -13.97
CA SER A 72 -2.46 -0.12 -13.56
C SER A 72 -3.01 -1.27 -12.74
N ASP A 73 -4.00 -1.00 -11.88
CA ASP A 73 -4.63 -2.00 -11.03
C ASP A 73 -5.47 -3.03 -11.81
N TRP A 74 -5.91 -2.70 -13.04
CA TRP A 74 -6.61 -3.63 -13.93
C TRP A 74 -5.69 -4.48 -14.81
N ALA A 75 -4.40 -4.16 -14.92
CA ALA A 75 -3.47 -4.78 -15.87
C ALA A 75 -3.00 -6.17 -15.39
N TRP A 76 -3.87 -7.17 -15.50
CA TRP A 76 -3.61 -8.55 -15.12
C TRP A 76 -3.49 -9.46 -16.34
N HIS A 77 -2.60 -10.45 -16.25
CA HIS A 77 -2.30 -11.43 -17.28
C HIS A 77 -2.05 -12.81 -16.67
N SER A 78 -2.42 -13.84 -17.38
CA SER A 78 -2.06 -15.23 -17.07
C SER A 78 -1.39 -15.87 -18.26
N MET A 79 -0.23 -16.49 -18.04
CA MET A 79 0.39 -17.34 -19.04
C MET A 79 -0.54 -18.51 -19.37
N PRO A 80 -0.45 -19.09 -20.56
CA PRO A 80 -1.13 -20.34 -20.88
C PRO A 80 -0.86 -21.42 -19.82
N LEU A 81 -1.87 -22.25 -19.53
CA LEU A 81 -1.68 -23.42 -18.67
C LEU A 81 -0.64 -24.37 -19.24
N PRO A 82 0.07 -25.14 -18.40
CA PRO A 82 0.92 -26.23 -18.87
C PRO A 82 0.17 -27.16 -19.83
N GLU A 83 0.85 -27.67 -20.84
CA GLU A 83 0.23 -28.48 -21.90
C GLU A 83 -0.52 -29.69 -21.31
N GLY A 84 -1.78 -29.87 -21.72
CA GLY A 84 -2.64 -30.95 -21.28
C GLY A 84 -3.17 -30.83 -19.85
N LYS A 85 -2.90 -29.71 -19.14
CA LYS A 85 -3.35 -29.50 -17.76
C LYS A 85 -4.52 -28.52 -17.66
N SER A 86 -5.31 -28.72 -16.61
CA SER A 86 -6.37 -27.82 -16.15
C SER A 86 -6.19 -27.51 -14.67
N ILE A 87 -6.80 -26.42 -14.19
CA ILE A 87 -6.79 -26.07 -12.76
C ILE A 87 -7.43 -27.19 -11.90
N GLY A 88 -8.34 -27.97 -12.50
CA GLY A 88 -9.01 -29.10 -11.82
C GLY A 88 -8.08 -30.29 -11.53
N ASP A 89 -6.90 -30.35 -12.12
CA ASP A 89 -5.91 -31.40 -11.86
C ASP A 89 -5.14 -31.16 -10.55
N TYR A 90 -5.17 -29.92 -10.03
CA TYR A 90 -4.58 -29.59 -8.73
C TYR A 90 -5.38 -30.21 -7.58
N SER A 91 -4.69 -30.85 -6.65
CA SER A 91 -5.28 -31.46 -5.45
C SER A 91 -4.75 -30.84 -4.16
N PRO A 92 -5.62 -30.31 -3.27
CA PRO A 92 -5.19 -29.78 -1.97
C PRO A 92 -4.70 -30.93 -1.07
N THR A 93 -3.72 -30.62 -0.21
CA THR A 93 -3.18 -31.56 0.76
C THR A 93 -4.08 -31.64 1.99
N VAL A 94 -4.50 -32.86 2.38
CA VAL A 94 -5.30 -33.09 3.58
C VAL A 94 -4.39 -33.27 4.80
N TYR A 95 -4.58 -32.42 5.80
CA TYR A 95 -3.90 -32.49 7.09
C TYR A 95 -4.93 -32.79 8.21
N GLU A 96 -4.59 -33.69 9.13
CA GLU A 96 -5.46 -34.01 10.29
C GLU A 96 -5.00 -33.24 11.53
N SER A 97 -5.88 -32.39 12.08
CA SER A 97 -5.64 -31.65 13.30
C SER A 97 -6.82 -31.76 14.24
N TYR A 98 -6.57 -32.15 15.50
CA TYR A 98 -7.59 -32.35 16.54
C TYR A 98 -8.77 -33.22 16.09
N GLY A 99 -8.49 -34.26 15.29
CA GLY A 99 -9.49 -35.20 14.77
C GLY A 99 -10.33 -34.64 13.61
N LYS A 100 -9.98 -33.49 13.07
CA LYS A 100 -10.58 -32.90 11.85
C LYS A 100 -9.62 -33.06 10.66
N LYS A 101 -10.12 -33.55 9.54
CA LYS A 101 -9.39 -33.55 8.26
C LYS A 101 -9.67 -32.24 7.51
N ILE A 102 -8.64 -31.52 7.25
CA ILE A 102 -8.72 -30.18 6.61
C ILE A 102 -7.87 -30.20 5.35
N ALA A 103 -8.46 -29.78 4.23
CA ALA A 103 -7.78 -29.67 2.96
C ALA A 103 -7.15 -28.28 2.83
N TYR A 104 -5.82 -28.20 2.76
CA TYR A 104 -5.07 -26.99 2.61
C TYR A 104 -4.46 -26.85 1.21
N MET A 105 -4.40 -25.65 0.69
CA MET A 105 -3.81 -25.35 -0.60
C MET A 105 -2.28 -25.25 -0.49
N LEU A 106 -1.64 -26.42 -0.38
CA LEU A 106 -0.18 -26.57 -0.37
C LEU A 106 0.34 -26.87 -1.79
N ALA A 107 1.65 -26.78 -2.01
CA ALA A 107 2.22 -27.21 -3.28
C ALA A 107 1.92 -28.71 -3.52
N ASP A 108 1.25 -29.01 -4.63
CA ASP A 108 0.93 -30.38 -5.03
C ASP A 108 2.20 -31.05 -5.54
N LYS A 109 2.60 -32.15 -4.91
CA LYS A 109 3.82 -32.90 -5.26
C LYS A 109 3.66 -33.72 -6.54
N ASP A 110 2.43 -34.11 -6.86
CA ASP A 110 2.10 -34.87 -8.06
C ASP A 110 1.91 -33.94 -9.27
N GLU A 111 1.61 -32.65 -9.03
CA GLU A 111 1.42 -31.62 -10.04
C GLU A 111 2.30 -30.36 -9.78
N PRO A 112 3.65 -30.50 -9.78
CA PRO A 112 4.55 -29.40 -9.42
C PRO A 112 4.53 -28.25 -10.45
N GLU A 113 4.36 -28.53 -11.74
CA GLU A 113 4.24 -27.51 -12.78
C GLU A 113 2.98 -26.67 -12.64
N LEU A 114 1.85 -27.32 -12.33
CA LEU A 114 0.59 -26.65 -12.08
C LEU A 114 0.64 -25.81 -10.80
N SER A 115 1.28 -26.34 -9.73
CA SER A 115 1.52 -25.57 -8.50
C SER A 115 2.35 -24.31 -8.75
N GLN A 116 3.39 -24.39 -9.61
CA GLN A 116 4.19 -23.22 -10.01
C GLN A 116 3.39 -22.25 -10.88
N TRP A 117 2.55 -22.77 -11.78
CA TRP A 117 1.66 -21.93 -12.57
C TRP A 117 0.68 -21.15 -11.68
N LEU A 118 0.02 -21.82 -10.75
CA LEU A 118 -0.89 -21.20 -9.75
C LEU A 118 -0.16 -20.15 -8.88
N ARG A 119 1.11 -20.39 -8.56
CA ARG A 119 1.95 -19.43 -7.85
C ARG A 119 2.18 -18.15 -8.64
N LYS A 120 2.41 -18.24 -9.94
CA LYS A 120 2.84 -17.12 -10.79
C LYS A 120 1.68 -16.40 -11.48
N ASN A 121 0.48 -16.98 -11.54
CA ASN A 121 -0.67 -16.46 -12.28
C ASN A 121 -1.91 -16.29 -11.40
N PRO A 122 -2.72 -15.25 -11.64
CA PRO A 122 -2.41 -14.12 -12.51
C PRO A 122 -1.31 -13.23 -11.93
N HIS A 123 -0.66 -12.43 -12.78
CA HIS A 123 0.34 -11.43 -12.40
C HIS A 123 0.06 -10.10 -13.10
N ARG A 124 0.64 -9.00 -12.61
CA ARG A 124 0.53 -7.70 -13.30
C ARG A 124 1.51 -7.60 -14.45
N PHE A 125 1.17 -6.86 -15.50
CA PHE A 125 2.03 -6.58 -16.62
C PHE A 125 2.22 -5.07 -16.85
N ASN A 126 3.35 -4.71 -17.46
CA ASN A 126 3.66 -3.34 -17.84
C ASN A 126 2.89 -2.95 -19.11
N LEU A 127 2.17 -1.82 -19.04
CA LEU A 127 1.35 -1.31 -20.15
C LEU A 127 2.16 -0.76 -21.32
N GLY A 128 3.44 -0.50 -21.12
CA GLY A 128 4.34 0.01 -22.16
C GLY A 128 5.24 1.11 -21.64
N ARG A 129 6.28 1.35 -22.41
CA ARG A 129 7.31 2.34 -22.18
C ARG A 129 7.12 3.54 -23.12
N ILE A 130 7.22 4.73 -22.58
CA ILE A 130 7.14 5.99 -23.33
C ILE A 130 8.44 6.75 -23.10
N GLY A 131 9.16 7.10 -24.17
CA GLY A 131 10.44 7.79 -24.03
C GLY A 131 10.80 8.64 -25.24
N PHE A 132 11.93 9.32 -25.14
CA PHE A 132 12.49 10.10 -26.23
C PHE A 132 13.50 9.32 -27.05
N ILE A 133 13.55 9.54 -28.35
CA ILE A 133 14.70 9.31 -29.19
C ILE A 133 15.42 10.66 -29.30
N LEU A 134 16.58 10.77 -28.66
CA LEU A 134 17.43 11.96 -28.65
C LEU A 134 18.63 11.68 -29.57
N LEU A 135 18.81 12.51 -30.59
CA LEU A 135 19.91 12.37 -31.55
C LEU A 135 20.92 13.50 -31.35
N ARG A 136 22.21 13.16 -31.39
CA ARG A 136 23.30 14.11 -31.46
C ARG A 136 23.36 14.80 -32.85
N GLU A 137 24.18 15.81 -33.01
CA GLU A 137 24.35 16.49 -34.30
C GLU A 137 24.87 15.58 -35.40
N ASP A 138 25.64 14.56 -35.05
CA ASP A 138 26.12 13.55 -35.97
C ASP A 138 25.07 12.50 -36.36
N GLY A 139 23.84 12.59 -35.82
CA GLY A 139 22.75 11.66 -36.07
C GLY A 139 22.76 10.39 -35.20
N THR A 140 23.76 10.21 -34.34
CA THR A 140 23.81 9.06 -33.42
C THR A 140 22.93 9.29 -32.20
N ALA A 141 22.47 8.18 -31.57
CA ALA A 141 21.65 8.25 -30.37
C ALA A 141 22.44 8.80 -29.18
N ALA A 142 21.86 9.76 -28.46
CA ALA A 142 22.41 10.26 -27.21
C ALA A 142 22.19 9.23 -26.08
N ALA A 143 23.13 9.21 -25.13
CA ALA A 143 23.01 8.48 -23.86
C ALA A 143 22.75 9.48 -22.71
N GLU A 144 22.30 9.03 -21.54
CA GLU A 144 22.02 9.88 -20.39
C GLU A 144 23.24 10.76 -20.01
N LYS A 145 24.44 10.22 -20.09
CA LYS A 145 25.70 10.94 -19.82
C LYS A 145 25.99 12.11 -20.77
N ASP A 146 25.33 12.17 -21.92
CA ASP A 146 25.48 13.26 -22.90
C ASP A 146 24.58 14.46 -22.54
N LEU A 147 23.70 14.32 -21.56
CA LEU A 147 22.85 15.37 -21.06
C LEU A 147 23.58 16.22 -20.03
N LEU A 148 23.49 17.53 -20.16
CA LEU A 148 24.08 18.52 -19.24
C LEU A 148 22.99 19.31 -18.52
N GLY A 149 23.30 19.79 -17.31
CA GLY A 149 22.40 20.65 -16.55
C GLY A 149 21.05 20.00 -16.25
N THR A 150 21.06 18.69 -16.05
CA THR A 150 19.87 17.91 -15.72
C THR A 150 19.27 18.37 -14.40
N ARG A 151 17.95 18.58 -14.39
CA ARG A 151 17.17 18.90 -13.19
C ARG A 151 15.77 18.35 -13.36
N GLN A 152 15.27 17.67 -12.34
CA GLN A 152 13.89 17.24 -12.26
C GLN A 152 13.30 17.67 -10.92
N GLU A 153 12.09 18.22 -10.98
CA GLU A 153 11.33 18.63 -9.81
C GLU A 153 9.94 17.98 -9.85
N THR A 154 9.58 17.27 -8.77
CA THR A 154 8.21 16.85 -8.52
C THR A 154 7.56 17.90 -7.63
N ASP A 155 6.63 18.66 -8.16
CA ASP A 155 5.78 19.55 -7.39
C ASP A 155 4.67 18.72 -6.74
N LEU A 156 4.81 18.46 -5.43
CA LEU A 156 3.89 17.64 -4.67
C LEU A 156 2.50 18.26 -4.53
N TRP A 157 2.41 19.60 -4.59
CA TRP A 157 1.13 20.29 -4.46
C TRP A 157 0.26 20.15 -5.71
N THR A 158 0.88 20.07 -6.88
CA THR A 158 0.17 19.97 -8.17
C THR A 158 0.22 18.57 -8.77
N GLY A 159 1.11 17.70 -8.31
CA GLY A 159 1.36 16.38 -8.90
C GLY A 159 1.97 16.45 -10.31
N ILE A 160 2.69 17.53 -10.63
CA ILE A 160 3.35 17.73 -11.92
C ILE A 160 4.85 17.52 -11.74
N VAL A 161 5.46 16.76 -12.63
CA VAL A 161 6.91 16.59 -12.71
C VAL A 161 7.46 17.44 -13.84
N SER A 162 8.41 18.33 -13.51
CA SER A 162 9.12 19.18 -14.46
C SER A 162 10.56 18.72 -14.59
N SER A 163 11.00 18.40 -15.81
CA SER A 163 12.36 17.97 -16.12
C SER A 163 13.01 18.92 -17.11
N SER A 164 14.28 19.21 -16.93
CA SER A 164 15.06 20.03 -17.86
C SER A 164 16.46 19.46 -18.05
N PHE A 165 16.97 19.55 -19.26
CA PHE A 165 18.34 19.15 -19.61
C PHE A 165 18.82 19.86 -20.90
N ILE A 166 20.10 19.77 -21.17
CA ILE A 166 20.75 20.36 -22.35
C ILE A 166 21.44 19.23 -23.14
N LEU A 167 21.14 19.10 -24.42
CA LEU A 167 21.87 18.24 -25.35
C LEU A 167 22.56 19.12 -26.43
N GLU A 168 23.91 19.11 -26.44
CA GLU A 168 24.74 19.85 -27.36
C GLU A 168 24.30 21.33 -27.52
N GLY A 169 24.15 22.03 -26.36
CA GLY A 169 23.78 23.45 -26.28
C GLY A 169 22.29 23.75 -26.55
N LYS A 170 21.45 22.73 -26.73
CA LYS A 170 20.00 22.88 -26.92
C LYS A 170 19.24 22.43 -25.68
N SER A 171 18.43 23.31 -25.09
CA SER A 171 17.60 23.01 -23.94
C SER A 171 16.41 22.15 -24.33
N VAL A 172 16.04 21.24 -23.43
CA VAL A 172 14.80 20.47 -23.47
C VAL A 172 14.10 20.68 -22.13
N ASN A 173 12.85 21.11 -22.16
CA ASN A 173 11.99 21.24 -20.99
C ASN A 173 10.79 20.30 -21.17
N VAL A 174 10.48 19.53 -20.14
CA VAL A 174 9.42 18.53 -20.14
C VAL A 174 8.55 18.71 -18.91
N ARG A 175 7.23 18.71 -19.07
CA ARG A 175 6.29 18.56 -17.96
C ARG A 175 5.45 17.32 -18.18
N THR A 176 5.34 16.50 -17.13
CA THR A 176 4.59 15.25 -17.13
C THR A 176 3.56 15.26 -15.99
N SER A 177 2.32 14.94 -16.31
CA SER A 177 1.20 14.92 -15.36
C SER A 177 0.28 13.72 -15.62
N CYS A 178 -0.47 13.30 -14.60
CA CYS A 178 -1.47 12.24 -14.69
C CYS A 178 -2.87 12.78 -14.41
N HIS A 179 -3.87 12.30 -15.16
CA HIS A 179 -5.27 12.63 -14.88
C HIS A 179 -5.75 11.93 -13.61
N PRO A 180 -6.49 12.61 -12.72
CA PRO A 180 -6.86 12.03 -11.41
C PRO A 180 -7.87 10.87 -11.48
N GLU A 181 -8.59 10.70 -12.59
CA GLU A 181 -9.66 9.70 -12.71
C GLU A 181 -9.52 8.78 -13.95
N MET A 182 -8.46 8.96 -14.73
CA MET A 182 -8.23 8.18 -15.95
C MET A 182 -6.76 7.78 -16.05
N ASP A 183 -6.50 6.60 -16.61
CA ASP A 183 -5.16 6.09 -16.89
C ASP A 183 -4.56 6.82 -18.09
N ILE A 184 -4.24 8.10 -17.90
CA ILE A 184 -3.76 8.98 -18.95
C ILE A 184 -2.62 9.87 -18.45
N VAL A 185 -1.52 9.85 -19.18
CA VAL A 185 -0.36 10.72 -19.00
C VAL A 185 -0.41 11.84 -20.02
N GLY A 186 -0.28 13.08 -19.57
CA GLY A 186 -0.10 14.25 -20.39
C GLY A 186 1.35 14.73 -20.33
N VAL A 187 1.94 15.01 -21.49
CA VAL A 187 3.34 15.43 -21.64
C VAL A 187 3.44 16.68 -22.49
N VAL A 188 4.12 17.68 -21.96
CA VAL A 188 4.46 18.92 -22.68
C VAL A 188 5.97 18.96 -22.87
N VAL A 189 6.43 19.10 -24.12
CA VAL A 189 7.85 19.14 -24.46
C VAL A 189 8.16 20.42 -25.23
N GLU A 190 9.19 21.14 -24.82
CA GLU A 190 9.69 22.37 -25.49
C GLU A 190 11.17 22.22 -25.77
N SER A 191 11.56 22.29 -27.06
CA SER A 191 12.96 22.24 -27.50
C SER A 191 13.13 22.60 -28.97
N GLU A 192 14.25 23.23 -29.32
CA GLU A 192 14.69 23.39 -30.71
C GLU A 192 15.04 22.03 -31.38
N LEU A 193 15.30 21.00 -30.62
CA LEU A 193 15.60 19.64 -31.15
C LEU A 193 14.44 19.07 -31.95
N ILE A 194 13.18 19.48 -31.64
CA ILE A 194 11.97 19.06 -32.37
C ILE A 194 12.03 19.53 -33.82
N GLU A 195 12.23 20.85 -34.06
CA GLU A 195 12.27 21.42 -35.42
C GLU A 195 13.46 20.89 -36.22
N LYS A 196 14.53 20.44 -35.55
CA LYS A 196 15.73 19.86 -36.15
C LYS A 196 15.57 18.33 -36.43
N GLY A 197 14.44 17.72 -36.06
CA GLY A 197 14.20 16.28 -36.20
C GLY A 197 15.06 15.40 -35.28
N ARG A 198 15.71 16.01 -34.26
CA ARG A 198 16.62 15.35 -33.31
C ARG A 198 15.94 14.87 -32.03
N LEU A 199 14.68 15.24 -31.82
CA LEU A 199 13.85 14.74 -30.74
C LEU A 199 12.60 14.11 -31.34
N LYS A 200 12.42 12.81 -31.07
CA LYS A 200 11.23 12.04 -31.41
C LYS A 200 10.74 11.32 -30.17
N ILE A 201 9.53 10.78 -30.23
CA ILE A 201 8.95 9.98 -29.13
C ILE A 201 8.90 8.52 -29.55
N PHE A 202 9.19 7.59 -28.65
CA PHE A 202 8.91 6.18 -28.87
C PHE A 202 7.89 5.65 -27.88
N ILE A 203 7.11 4.67 -28.32
CA ILE A 203 6.26 3.80 -27.50
C ILE A 203 6.77 2.38 -27.73
N ASP A 204 6.98 1.64 -26.64
CA ASP A 204 7.54 0.29 -26.70
C ASP A 204 6.75 -0.64 -25.79
N PHE A 205 6.27 -1.78 -26.29
CA PHE A 205 5.41 -2.69 -25.54
C PHE A 205 6.16 -3.99 -25.25
N PRO A 206 6.35 -4.34 -23.95
CA PRO A 206 6.95 -5.62 -23.57
C PRO A 206 5.93 -6.74 -23.54
N TYR A 207 6.36 -7.98 -23.65
CA TYR A 207 5.58 -9.14 -23.20
C TYR A 207 5.57 -9.22 -21.67
N ALA A 208 4.70 -10.04 -21.09
CA ALA A 208 4.62 -10.22 -19.65
C ALA A 208 5.89 -10.88 -19.08
N ASP A 209 6.24 -10.51 -17.85
CA ASP A 209 7.43 -10.98 -17.14
C ASP A 209 7.01 -11.75 -15.88
N LEU A 210 7.58 -12.95 -15.70
CA LEU A 210 7.33 -13.85 -14.57
C LEU A 210 8.40 -13.79 -13.47
N ASN A 211 9.22 -12.75 -13.45
CA ASN A 211 10.15 -12.55 -12.35
C ASN A 211 9.38 -12.10 -11.09
N GLU A 212 9.73 -12.67 -9.93
CA GLU A 212 9.02 -12.40 -8.67
C GLU A 212 9.32 -11.00 -8.11
N PHE A 213 10.51 -10.47 -8.38
CA PHE A 213 10.98 -9.17 -7.87
C PHE A 213 11.68 -8.33 -8.96
N PRO A 214 11.04 -8.07 -10.10
CA PRO A 214 11.65 -7.29 -11.15
C PRO A 214 11.61 -5.80 -10.78
N ALA A 215 12.74 -5.11 -10.88
CA ALA A 215 12.76 -3.65 -10.78
C ALA A 215 12.13 -3.00 -12.01
N TYR A 216 12.30 -3.63 -13.16
CA TYR A 216 11.76 -3.23 -14.45
C TYR A 216 10.92 -4.37 -15.00
N VAL A 217 9.61 -4.13 -15.16
CA VAL A 217 8.63 -5.15 -15.52
C VAL A 217 8.52 -5.23 -17.04
N GLY A 218 8.62 -6.43 -17.57
CA GLY A 218 8.36 -6.70 -18.97
C GLY A 218 9.55 -7.29 -19.73
N ASP A 219 9.21 -8.20 -20.64
CA ASP A 219 10.13 -8.85 -21.57
C ASP A 219 10.04 -8.16 -22.94
N TYR A 220 11.06 -7.38 -23.30
CA TYR A 220 11.17 -6.65 -24.57
C TYR A 220 11.87 -7.47 -25.66
N LEU A 221 12.10 -8.77 -25.44
CA LEU A 221 12.80 -9.65 -26.37
C LEU A 221 11.88 -10.71 -27.01
N SER A 222 10.72 -10.97 -26.42
CA SER A 222 9.75 -11.98 -26.87
C SER A 222 8.66 -11.39 -27.76
N ASP A 223 9.07 -10.70 -28.83
CA ASP A 223 8.14 -10.03 -29.75
C ASP A 223 7.12 -10.99 -30.40
N GLU A 224 7.47 -12.25 -30.58
CA GLU A 224 6.62 -13.25 -31.21
C GLU A 224 5.44 -13.74 -30.34
N LYS A 225 5.47 -13.44 -29.04
CA LYS A 225 4.46 -13.94 -28.09
C LYS A 225 3.23 -13.01 -27.96
N HIS A 226 3.29 -11.83 -28.54
CA HIS A 226 2.18 -10.87 -28.45
C HIS A 226 2.02 -10.09 -29.74
N THR A 227 0.91 -9.36 -29.87
CA THR A 227 0.67 -8.55 -31.05
C THR A 227 0.38 -7.11 -30.69
N SER A 228 0.77 -6.19 -31.58
CA SER A 228 0.33 -4.80 -31.55
C SER A 228 0.14 -4.27 -32.96
N LYS A 229 -0.85 -3.38 -33.14
CA LYS A 229 -1.13 -2.77 -34.45
C LYS A 229 -1.72 -1.37 -34.29
N ILE A 230 -1.37 -0.46 -35.20
CA ILE A 230 -2.11 0.80 -35.33
C ILE A 230 -3.46 0.48 -35.95
N SER A 231 -4.52 0.59 -35.16
CA SER A 231 -5.90 0.33 -35.61
C SER A 231 -6.57 1.58 -36.18
N ARG A 232 -6.18 2.75 -35.72
CA ARG A 232 -6.61 4.07 -36.22
C ARG A 232 -5.49 5.07 -36.16
N LYS A 233 -5.37 5.92 -37.18
CA LYS A 233 -4.50 7.10 -37.13
C LYS A 233 -5.07 8.25 -37.95
N ASN A 234 -4.76 9.45 -37.51
CA ASN A 234 -5.02 10.69 -38.23
C ASN A 234 -3.83 11.66 -38.04
N TYR A 235 -3.93 12.92 -38.45
CA TYR A 235 -2.84 13.86 -38.38
C TYR A 235 -2.42 14.26 -36.96
N ASN A 236 -3.32 14.08 -35.97
CA ASN A 236 -3.10 14.49 -34.58
C ASN A 236 -3.38 13.41 -33.53
N GLY A 237 -3.38 12.14 -33.91
CA GLY A 237 -3.59 11.05 -32.98
C GLY A 237 -3.50 9.66 -33.61
N ALA A 238 -3.36 8.66 -32.76
CA ALA A 238 -3.37 7.25 -33.14
C ALA A 238 -3.95 6.38 -32.02
N VAL A 239 -4.44 5.20 -32.41
CA VAL A 239 -4.80 4.13 -31.50
C VAL A 239 -3.97 2.92 -31.85
N ILE A 240 -3.31 2.35 -30.84
CA ILE A 240 -2.55 1.10 -30.95
C ILE A 240 -3.28 0.07 -30.10
N ASP A 241 -3.81 -0.97 -30.75
CA ASP A 241 -4.38 -2.14 -30.07
C ASP A 241 -3.29 -3.14 -29.78
N ARG A 242 -3.32 -3.69 -28.57
CA ARG A 242 -2.41 -4.71 -28.09
C ARG A 242 -3.17 -5.93 -27.62
N GLU A 243 -2.63 -7.12 -27.91
CA GLU A 243 -3.15 -8.41 -27.48
C GLU A 243 -2.01 -9.32 -27.02
N MET A 244 -2.22 -10.05 -25.95
CA MET A 244 -1.25 -10.87 -25.26
C MET A 244 -1.99 -11.96 -24.47
N ASP A 245 -1.94 -13.22 -24.94
CA ASP A 245 -2.65 -14.37 -24.34
C ASP A 245 -4.11 -14.05 -23.95
N ASP A 246 -4.42 -13.95 -22.65
CA ASP A 246 -5.72 -13.63 -22.10
C ASP A 246 -5.98 -12.11 -21.89
N ALA A 247 -4.97 -11.27 -22.15
CA ALA A 247 -5.04 -9.83 -21.91
C ALA A 247 -5.04 -9.01 -23.21
N GLY A 248 -5.86 -7.97 -23.26
CA GLY A 248 -5.88 -7.04 -24.40
C GLY A 248 -6.29 -5.64 -23.95
N TYR A 249 -5.71 -4.61 -24.58
CA TYR A 249 -6.05 -3.21 -24.34
C TYR A 249 -5.69 -2.31 -25.51
N SER A 250 -6.06 -1.05 -25.44
CA SER A 250 -5.68 -0.04 -26.44
C SER A 250 -4.91 1.10 -25.78
N LEU A 251 -3.86 1.57 -26.44
CA LEU A 251 -3.23 2.85 -26.18
C LEU A 251 -3.81 3.90 -27.14
N GLN A 252 -4.48 4.89 -26.59
CA GLN A 252 -5.08 6.00 -27.33
C GLN A 252 -4.19 7.24 -27.15
N MET A 253 -3.74 7.79 -28.25
CA MET A 253 -2.82 8.92 -28.25
C MET A 253 -3.42 10.11 -28.98
N SER A 254 -3.18 11.29 -28.46
CA SER A 254 -3.42 12.56 -29.16
C SER A 254 -2.26 13.52 -28.98
N TRP A 255 -2.06 14.43 -29.92
CA TRP A 255 -1.00 15.44 -29.88
C TRP A 255 -1.42 16.73 -30.57
N ASN A 256 -0.76 17.83 -30.20
CA ASN A 256 -0.93 19.09 -30.89
C ASN A 256 -0.16 19.11 -32.22
N GLY A 257 -0.68 19.83 -33.22
CA GLY A 257 -0.02 19.93 -34.54
C GLY A 257 -0.10 18.61 -35.33
N LYS A 258 0.93 18.39 -36.15
CA LYS A 258 1.04 17.20 -37.00
C LYS A 258 2.26 16.38 -36.62
N ALA A 259 2.10 15.08 -36.59
CA ALA A 259 3.18 14.13 -36.42
C ALA A 259 2.91 12.87 -37.25
N GLU A 260 3.96 12.18 -37.64
CA GLU A 260 3.91 10.86 -38.24
C GLU A 260 4.15 9.81 -37.17
N ILE A 261 3.34 8.74 -37.17
CA ILE A 261 3.56 7.54 -36.35
C ILE A 261 3.79 6.35 -37.25
N VAL A 262 4.88 5.60 -37.01
CA VAL A 262 5.24 4.38 -37.72
C VAL A 262 5.73 3.33 -36.75
N ARG A 263 5.50 2.05 -37.06
CA ARG A 263 6.18 0.95 -36.39
C ARG A 263 7.63 0.91 -36.81
N GLU A 264 8.56 0.77 -35.87
CA GLU A 264 10.01 0.85 -36.17
C GLU A 264 10.48 -0.26 -37.10
N THR A 265 10.11 -1.51 -36.79
CA THR A 265 10.32 -2.67 -37.65
C THR A 265 9.05 -3.53 -37.71
N PRO A 266 8.83 -4.34 -38.73
CA PRO A 266 7.65 -5.22 -38.79
C PRO A 266 7.57 -6.22 -37.63
N GLN A 267 8.69 -6.56 -37.01
CA GLN A 267 8.81 -7.61 -36.02
C GLN A 267 8.61 -7.08 -34.58
N ASN A 268 9.21 -5.92 -34.25
CA ASN A 268 9.14 -5.40 -32.88
C ASN A 268 7.82 -4.67 -32.58
N HIS A 269 7.55 -4.39 -31.30
CA HIS A 269 6.35 -3.66 -30.84
C HIS A 269 6.65 -2.22 -30.46
N ARG A 270 7.67 -1.64 -31.12
CA ARG A 270 8.09 -0.25 -30.93
C ARG A 270 7.54 0.65 -32.03
N TYR A 271 6.98 1.80 -31.62
CA TYR A 271 6.40 2.80 -32.50
C TYR A 271 7.10 4.12 -32.30
N ILE A 272 7.39 4.81 -33.41
CA ILE A 272 8.10 6.10 -33.39
C ILE A 272 7.15 7.18 -33.86
N ILE A 273 7.01 8.26 -33.06
CA ILE A 273 6.26 9.45 -33.37
C ILE A 273 7.27 10.55 -33.68
N THR A 274 7.18 11.07 -34.90
CA THR A 274 8.03 12.15 -35.39
C THR A 274 7.17 13.42 -35.60
N PRO A 275 7.31 14.45 -34.75
CA PRO A 275 6.65 15.74 -34.95
C PRO A 275 7.15 16.39 -36.25
N GLU A 276 6.23 17.01 -37.04
CA GLU A 276 6.64 17.57 -38.32
C GLU A 276 7.49 18.86 -38.17
N LYS A 277 7.07 19.81 -37.34
CA LYS A 277 7.74 21.11 -37.13
C LYS A 277 7.34 21.74 -35.80
N GLY A 278 8.15 22.69 -35.35
CA GLY A 278 7.88 23.51 -34.17
C GLY A 278 8.88 23.28 -33.05
N ARG A 279 8.74 24.07 -31.99
CA ARG A 279 9.59 23.98 -30.78
C ARG A 279 8.83 23.44 -29.57
N SER A 280 7.56 23.08 -29.74
CA SER A 280 6.72 22.49 -28.71
C SER A 280 5.94 21.32 -29.28
N PHE A 281 5.89 20.23 -28.54
CA PHE A 281 5.07 19.06 -28.86
C PHE A 281 4.40 18.54 -27.60
N ASN A 282 3.07 18.66 -27.56
CA ASN A 282 2.26 18.23 -26.45
C ASN A 282 1.51 16.97 -26.86
N PHE A 283 1.56 15.94 -26.04
CA PHE A 283 0.85 14.70 -26.35
C PHE A 283 0.27 14.04 -25.09
N THR A 284 -0.72 13.19 -25.30
CA THR A 284 -1.35 12.39 -24.26
C THR A 284 -1.31 10.92 -24.63
N CYS A 285 -1.15 10.06 -23.63
CA CYS A 285 -1.18 8.60 -23.73
C CYS A 285 -2.20 8.07 -22.74
N ARG A 286 -3.33 7.53 -23.25
CA ARG A 286 -4.40 6.94 -22.47
C ARG A 286 -4.43 5.44 -22.67
N PHE A 287 -4.31 4.69 -21.57
CA PHE A 287 -4.43 3.23 -21.56
C PHE A 287 -5.85 2.83 -21.24
N VAL A 288 -6.46 1.99 -22.06
CA VAL A 288 -7.90 1.66 -21.97
C VAL A 288 -8.08 0.15 -22.11
N HIS A 289 -8.60 -0.48 -21.07
CA HIS A 289 -8.91 -1.90 -21.07
C HIS A 289 -10.00 -2.23 -22.12
N ASP A 290 -11.08 -1.44 -22.14
CA ASP A 290 -12.15 -1.61 -23.12
C ASP A 290 -11.87 -0.78 -24.38
N LYS A 291 -11.91 -1.39 -25.55
CA LYS A 291 -11.68 -0.74 -26.87
C LYS A 291 -12.76 0.27 -27.26
N THR A 292 -13.32 1.01 -26.30
CA THR A 292 -14.41 1.98 -26.48
C THR A 292 -13.96 3.33 -27.05
N ALA A 293 -14.91 4.18 -27.41
CA ALA A 293 -14.68 5.43 -28.11
C ALA A 293 -13.76 6.40 -27.39
N VAL A 294 -12.89 7.05 -28.16
CA VAL A 294 -11.86 7.98 -27.72
C VAL A 294 -12.47 9.36 -27.46
N SER A 295 -12.25 9.93 -26.26
CA SER A 295 -12.26 11.39 -26.09
C SER A 295 -10.81 11.89 -26.02
N CYS A 296 -10.44 12.81 -26.89
CA CYS A 296 -9.15 13.50 -26.81
C CYS A 296 -9.22 14.51 -25.66
N ILE A 297 -8.29 14.43 -24.71
CA ILE A 297 -8.14 15.38 -23.61
C ILE A 297 -6.84 16.15 -23.84
N ALA A 298 -6.86 17.47 -23.76
CA ALA A 298 -5.68 18.29 -23.92
C ALA A 298 -4.75 18.17 -22.69
N THR A 299 -3.44 18.28 -22.90
CA THR A 299 -2.46 18.25 -21.79
C THR A 299 -2.72 19.30 -20.72
N SER A 300 -3.18 20.52 -21.13
CA SER A 300 -3.56 21.58 -20.19
C SER A 300 -4.76 21.24 -19.31
N GLU A 301 -5.70 20.43 -19.83
CA GLU A 301 -6.83 19.92 -19.04
C GLU A 301 -6.35 18.91 -18.00
N ILE A 302 -5.39 18.04 -18.37
CA ILE A 302 -4.78 17.06 -17.45
C ILE A 302 -4.01 17.79 -16.35
N GLU A 303 -3.14 18.75 -16.69
CA GLU A 303 -2.41 19.57 -15.72
C GLU A 303 -3.36 20.28 -14.74
N THR A 304 -4.44 20.85 -15.27
CA THR A 304 -5.45 21.54 -14.46
C THR A 304 -6.20 20.57 -13.54
N ALA A 305 -6.58 19.41 -14.06
CA ALA A 305 -7.28 18.39 -13.29
C ALA A 305 -6.37 17.81 -12.18
N SER A 306 -5.11 17.53 -12.51
CA SER A 306 -4.09 17.08 -11.54
C SER A 306 -3.95 18.09 -10.40
N SER A 307 -3.67 19.35 -10.73
CA SER A 307 -3.46 20.42 -9.74
C SER A 307 -4.66 20.58 -8.80
N LYS A 308 -5.89 20.59 -9.34
CA LYS A 308 -7.11 20.67 -8.52
C LYS A 308 -7.31 19.44 -7.61
N ALA A 309 -7.02 18.26 -8.13
CA ALA A 309 -7.18 17.02 -7.36
C ALA A 309 -6.16 16.93 -6.20
N TRP A 310 -4.91 17.32 -6.46
CA TRP A 310 -3.88 17.36 -5.43
C TRP A 310 -4.12 18.47 -4.41
N GLU A 311 -4.51 19.67 -4.82
CA GLU A 311 -4.91 20.74 -3.91
C GLU A 311 -6.07 20.26 -3.00
N LYS A 312 -7.11 19.63 -3.56
CA LYS A 312 -8.20 19.03 -2.78
C LYS A 312 -7.68 17.96 -1.82
N TYR A 313 -6.75 17.11 -2.25
CA TYR A 313 -6.16 16.09 -1.39
C TYR A 313 -5.41 16.69 -0.21
N TRP A 314 -4.54 17.68 -0.44
CA TRP A 314 -3.76 18.32 0.62
C TRP A 314 -4.59 19.21 1.54
N THR A 315 -5.63 19.85 1.04
CA THR A 315 -6.53 20.70 1.84
C THR A 315 -7.62 19.92 2.59
N SER A 316 -7.83 18.65 2.30
CA SER A 316 -8.75 17.75 3.02
C SER A 316 -8.01 16.84 4.01
N GLY A 317 -8.77 16.21 4.91
CA GLY A 317 -8.23 15.29 5.92
C GLY A 317 -7.25 15.97 6.89
N ALA A 318 -6.42 15.13 7.51
CA ALA A 318 -5.46 15.59 8.50
C ALA A 318 -4.21 16.27 7.90
N ALA A 319 -3.59 17.09 8.74
CA ALA A 319 -2.29 17.70 8.47
C ALA A 319 -1.45 17.75 9.75
N VAL A 320 -0.12 17.75 9.57
CA VAL A 320 0.85 17.91 10.66
C VAL A 320 1.97 18.83 10.22
N ASP A 321 2.48 19.65 11.13
CA ASP A 321 3.63 20.53 10.91
C ASP A 321 4.57 20.43 12.14
N PHE A 322 5.79 20.00 11.87
CA PHE A 322 6.83 19.84 12.89
C PHE A 322 7.85 20.99 12.90
N SER A 323 7.68 22.00 12.03
CA SER A 323 8.72 23.00 11.75
C SER A 323 9.10 23.90 12.94
N GLU A 324 8.29 23.97 13.97
CA GLU A 324 8.58 24.72 15.20
C GLU A 324 9.35 23.89 16.23
N SER A 325 9.64 22.61 15.94
CA SER A 325 10.42 21.75 16.82
C SER A 325 11.90 22.15 16.87
N LYS A 326 12.50 22.00 18.06
CA LYS A 326 13.93 22.24 18.25
C LYS A 326 14.79 21.03 17.86
N ASP A 327 14.24 19.82 17.96
CA ASP A 327 14.92 18.60 17.51
C ASP A 327 15.05 18.62 15.98
N ILE A 328 16.30 18.68 15.49
CA ILE A 328 16.59 18.82 14.06
C ILE A 328 16.05 17.68 13.20
N ARG A 329 15.75 16.52 13.78
CA ARG A 329 15.19 15.37 13.08
C ARG A 329 13.78 15.62 12.55
N TRP A 330 13.11 16.68 13.01
CA TRP A 330 11.81 17.06 12.50
C TRP A 330 11.77 17.20 10.97
N LYS A 331 12.85 17.73 10.38
CA LYS A 331 12.91 17.93 8.93
C LYS A 331 12.80 16.63 8.15
N GLU A 332 13.54 15.63 8.58
CA GLU A 332 13.51 14.31 7.94
C GLU A 332 12.21 13.57 8.24
N LEU A 333 11.70 13.65 9.48
CA LEU A 333 10.43 13.01 9.83
C LEU A 333 9.27 13.61 9.01
N GLU A 334 9.20 14.94 8.90
CA GLU A 334 8.17 15.61 8.10
C GLU A 334 8.31 15.29 6.60
N ARG A 335 9.55 15.25 6.09
CA ARG A 335 9.81 14.81 4.71
C ARG A 335 9.28 13.40 4.46
N ARG A 336 9.59 12.44 5.33
CA ARG A 336 9.07 11.06 5.23
C ARG A 336 7.55 11.04 5.23
N VAL A 337 6.93 11.82 6.10
CA VAL A 337 5.45 11.91 6.22
C VAL A 337 4.82 12.49 4.95
N VAL A 338 5.32 13.61 4.44
CA VAL A 338 4.77 14.27 3.25
C VAL A 338 4.97 13.40 2.01
N LEU A 339 6.19 12.87 1.81
CA LEU A 339 6.47 12.00 0.67
C LEU A 339 5.69 10.68 0.73
N SER A 340 5.52 10.10 1.92
CA SER A 340 4.67 8.90 2.07
C SER A 340 3.22 9.18 1.70
N GLN A 341 2.65 10.32 2.09
CA GLN A 341 1.28 10.68 1.67
C GLN A 341 1.16 10.80 0.15
N TYR A 342 2.13 11.46 -0.51
CA TYR A 342 2.15 11.59 -1.97
C TYR A 342 2.22 10.22 -2.65
N LEU A 343 3.19 9.40 -2.25
CA LEU A 343 3.45 8.10 -2.84
C LEU A 343 2.30 7.11 -2.61
N MET A 344 1.73 7.07 -1.41
CA MET A 344 0.57 6.22 -1.12
C MET A 344 -0.63 6.64 -2.01
N LYS A 345 -0.87 7.95 -2.19
CA LYS A 345 -1.93 8.43 -3.07
C LYS A 345 -1.67 8.10 -4.54
N VAL A 346 -0.43 8.18 -5.02
CA VAL A 346 -0.05 7.83 -6.40
C VAL A 346 -0.22 6.33 -6.69
N ASN A 347 0.11 5.47 -5.71
CA ASN A 347 0.28 4.03 -5.92
C ASN A 347 -0.83 3.17 -5.34
N GLU A 348 -1.57 3.64 -4.33
CA GLU A 348 -2.36 2.79 -3.43
C GLU A 348 -3.73 3.36 -3.07
N CYS A 349 -4.33 4.15 -3.93
CA CYS A 349 -5.69 4.66 -3.75
C CYS A 349 -6.58 4.24 -4.94
N GLY A 350 -6.35 3.03 -5.46
CA GLY A 350 -7.07 2.43 -6.58
C GLY A 350 -8.31 1.63 -6.18
N LEU A 351 -8.78 0.77 -7.07
CA LEU A 351 -10.01 -0.03 -6.88
C LEU A 351 -9.74 -1.42 -6.29
N LEU A 352 -8.49 -1.90 -6.40
CA LEU A 352 -8.06 -3.19 -5.84
C LEU A 352 -7.05 -2.94 -4.70
N PRO A 353 -6.94 -3.87 -3.74
CA PRO A 353 -5.90 -3.78 -2.72
C PRO A 353 -4.51 -3.64 -3.36
N PRO A 354 -3.64 -2.79 -2.80
CA PRO A 354 -2.32 -2.59 -3.36
C PRO A 354 -1.41 -3.81 -3.12
N GLN A 355 -0.39 -3.92 -3.96
CA GLN A 355 0.75 -4.80 -3.73
C GLN A 355 1.80 -4.09 -2.85
N GLU A 356 2.71 -4.83 -2.21
CA GLU A 356 3.70 -4.27 -1.29
C GLU A 356 4.63 -3.23 -1.93
N SER A 357 4.87 -3.32 -3.25
CA SER A 357 5.67 -2.36 -4.02
C SER A 357 4.85 -1.29 -4.74
N GLY A 358 3.57 -1.11 -4.39
CA GLY A 358 2.66 -0.19 -5.06
C GLY A 358 2.57 -0.45 -6.57
N LEU A 359 2.51 0.61 -7.36
CA LEU A 359 2.58 0.55 -8.82
C LEU A 359 4.00 0.97 -9.34
N VAL A 360 5.03 0.79 -8.51
CA VAL A 360 6.42 1.04 -8.92
C VAL A 360 7.00 -0.15 -9.69
N ASN A 361 6.75 -1.37 -9.22
CA ASN A 361 7.16 -2.61 -9.88
C ASN A 361 6.28 -3.80 -9.48
N ASN A 362 6.66 -5.01 -9.87
CA ASN A 362 5.90 -6.25 -9.61
C ASN A 362 6.51 -7.10 -8.48
N GLY A 363 6.78 -6.52 -7.31
CA GLY A 363 7.09 -7.34 -6.14
C GLY A 363 5.99 -8.41 -5.93
N TRP A 364 6.38 -9.67 -5.73
CA TRP A 364 5.46 -10.80 -5.61
C TRP A 364 4.49 -10.95 -6.80
N PHE A 365 5.00 -10.80 -8.04
CA PHE A 365 4.22 -10.85 -9.29
C PHE A 365 3.12 -9.77 -9.39
N GLY A 366 3.22 -8.69 -8.62
CA GLY A 366 2.19 -7.66 -8.58
C GLY A 366 0.90 -8.06 -7.86
N ARG A 367 0.91 -9.17 -7.13
CA ARG A 367 -0.22 -9.61 -6.31
C ARG A 367 -0.33 -8.81 -5.03
N PHE A 368 -1.53 -8.65 -4.53
CA PHE A 368 -1.76 -8.04 -3.24
C PHE A 368 -1.79 -9.09 -2.13
N HIS A 369 -1.21 -8.72 -1.00
CA HIS A 369 -1.11 -9.52 0.21
C HIS A 369 -2.16 -9.02 1.20
N PHE A 370 -3.20 -9.83 1.48
CA PHE A 370 -4.31 -9.41 2.34
C PHE A 370 -3.88 -9.16 3.78
N GLU A 371 -2.83 -9.82 4.26
CA GLU A 371 -2.28 -9.55 5.59
C GLU A 371 -1.64 -8.17 5.66
N MET A 372 -1.01 -7.73 4.57
CA MET A 372 -0.33 -6.44 4.50
C MET A 372 -1.28 -5.27 4.24
N VAL A 373 -2.51 -5.52 3.79
CA VAL A 373 -3.52 -4.46 3.51
C VAL A 373 -3.73 -3.55 4.73
N TRP A 374 -3.58 -4.07 5.95
CA TRP A 374 -3.66 -3.25 7.15
C TRP A 374 -2.65 -2.09 7.13
N TRP A 375 -1.39 -2.38 6.78
CA TRP A 375 -0.31 -1.39 6.69
C TRP A 375 -0.45 -0.42 5.52
N HIS A 376 -1.21 -0.79 4.50
CA HIS A 376 -1.50 0.04 3.35
C HIS A 376 -2.69 1.00 3.56
N VAL A 377 -3.67 0.66 4.41
CA VAL A 377 -4.97 1.35 4.39
C VAL A 377 -5.34 2.07 5.68
N VAL A 378 -4.90 1.59 6.85
CA VAL A 378 -5.38 2.10 8.15
C VAL A 378 -5.08 3.59 8.31
N HIS A 379 -3.91 4.03 7.84
CA HIS A 379 -3.55 5.44 7.88
C HIS A 379 -4.58 6.35 7.18
N TYR A 380 -5.20 5.92 6.07
CA TYR A 380 -6.21 6.76 5.40
C TYR A 380 -7.39 7.09 6.31
N ALA A 381 -7.88 6.09 7.06
CA ALA A 381 -8.96 6.32 8.01
C ALA A 381 -8.52 7.26 9.14
N LEU A 382 -7.32 7.07 9.69
CA LEU A 382 -6.78 7.90 10.76
C LEU A 382 -6.48 9.33 10.30
N TRP A 383 -6.08 9.52 9.03
CA TRP A 383 -5.86 10.84 8.43
C TRP A 383 -7.14 11.46 7.85
N GLY A 384 -8.32 10.91 8.11
CA GLY A 384 -9.61 11.43 7.63
C GLY A 384 -9.79 11.37 6.10
N ARG A 385 -9.06 10.48 5.41
CA ARG A 385 -9.10 10.29 3.95
C ARG A 385 -9.96 9.08 3.58
N MET A 386 -11.24 9.13 3.97
CA MET A 386 -12.15 8.00 3.82
C MET A 386 -12.44 7.61 2.37
N ASP A 387 -12.28 8.50 1.40
CA ASP A 387 -12.39 8.18 -0.03
C ASP A 387 -11.32 7.15 -0.43
N CYS A 388 -10.05 7.38 -0.03
CA CYS A 388 -8.95 6.44 -0.27
C CYS A 388 -9.12 5.15 0.55
N PHE A 389 -9.56 5.25 1.82
CA PHE A 389 -9.87 4.07 2.62
C PHE A 389 -10.92 3.18 1.97
N ASN A 390 -11.98 3.76 1.45
CA ASN A 390 -13.11 3.02 0.90
C ASN A 390 -12.92 2.55 -0.55
N SER A 391 -11.91 3.06 -1.28
CA SER A 391 -11.75 2.80 -2.72
C SER A 391 -11.71 1.30 -3.04
N TYR A 392 -10.99 0.50 -2.27
CA TYR A 392 -10.88 -0.94 -2.48
C TYR A 392 -11.51 -1.82 -1.37
N MET A 393 -12.22 -1.23 -0.41
CA MET A 393 -12.96 -2.03 0.60
C MET A 393 -14.09 -2.85 0.00
N GLY A 394 -14.57 -2.48 -1.19
CA GLY A 394 -15.51 -3.27 -1.99
C GLY A 394 -15.01 -4.66 -2.33
N THR A 395 -13.70 -4.85 -2.45
CA THR A 395 -13.06 -6.15 -2.73
C THR A 395 -13.48 -7.25 -1.75
N TYR A 396 -13.64 -6.93 -0.47
CA TYR A 396 -14.12 -7.94 0.51
C TYR A 396 -15.53 -8.45 0.18
N LYS A 397 -16.41 -7.61 -0.35
CA LYS A 397 -17.73 -8.02 -0.79
C LYS A 397 -17.65 -8.85 -2.08
N ASP A 398 -16.86 -8.42 -3.02
CA ASP A 398 -16.74 -9.06 -4.34
C ASP A 398 -16.04 -10.43 -4.21
N PHE A 399 -15.07 -10.55 -3.30
CA PHE A 399 -14.35 -11.78 -3.03
C PHE A 399 -15.05 -12.75 -2.06
N MET A 400 -16.13 -12.32 -1.41
CA MET A 400 -16.82 -13.13 -0.40
C MET A 400 -17.31 -14.50 -0.92
N PRO A 401 -17.85 -14.65 -2.15
CA PRO A 401 -18.26 -15.96 -2.63
C PRO A 401 -17.13 -16.99 -2.66
N GLU A 402 -15.94 -16.62 -3.15
CA GLU A 402 -14.78 -17.51 -3.19
C GLU A 402 -14.16 -17.71 -1.79
N ALA A 403 -14.22 -16.70 -0.91
CA ALA A 403 -13.79 -16.83 0.48
C ALA A 403 -14.67 -17.81 1.26
N ILE A 404 -15.98 -17.83 1.03
CA ILE A 404 -16.92 -18.81 1.61
C ILE A 404 -16.64 -20.21 1.06
N LYS A 405 -16.45 -20.33 -0.27
CA LYS A 405 -16.10 -21.61 -0.91
C LYS A 405 -14.80 -22.19 -0.33
N ARG A 406 -13.77 -21.33 -0.13
CA ARG A 406 -12.49 -21.70 0.47
C ARG A 406 -12.66 -22.19 1.92
N ALA A 407 -13.45 -21.51 2.75
CA ALA A 407 -13.78 -22.00 4.09
C ALA A 407 -14.50 -23.33 4.03
N GLY A 408 -15.47 -23.50 3.11
CA GLY A 408 -16.23 -24.74 2.90
C GLY A 408 -15.35 -25.92 2.47
N SER A 409 -14.33 -25.72 1.63
CA SER A 409 -13.38 -26.77 1.24
C SER A 409 -12.52 -27.26 2.41
N GLU A 410 -12.32 -26.43 3.43
CA GLU A 410 -11.69 -26.81 4.70
C GLU A 410 -12.69 -27.43 5.71
N GLY A 411 -13.95 -27.61 5.34
CA GLY A 411 -15.01 -28.07 6.23
C GLY A 411 -15.38 -27.06 7.31
N ARG A 412 -15.19 -25.77 7.05
CA ARG A 412 -15.42 -24.65 7.98
C ARG A 412 -16.54 -23.74 7.49
N SER A 413 -17.18 -23.05 8.43
CA SER A 413 -18.18 -22.02 8.16
C SER A 413 -17.54 -20.64 7.98
N GLY A 414 -18.31 -19.72 7.39
CA GLY A 414 -17.88 -18.34 7.22
C GLY A 414 -17.04 -18.11 5.97
N ALA A 415 -16.17 -17.11 5.99
CA ALA A 415 -15.32 -16.71 4.86
C ALA A 415 -13.83 -16.70 5.26
N LYS A 416 -13.00 -17.50 4.56
CA LYS A 416 -11.53 -17.50 4.70
C LYS A 416 -10.92 -16.53 3.68
N TRP A 417 -10.26 -15.50 4.17
CA TRP A 417 -9.53 -14.54 3.34
C TRP A 417 -8.13 -15.10 3.01
N PRO A 418 -7.68 -15.01 1.74
CA PRO A 418 -6.36 -15.53 1.37
C PRO A 418 -5.24 -14.65 1.93
N LYS A 419 -4.03 -15.19 2.08
CA LYS A 419 -2.84 -14.37 2.36
C LYS A 419 -2.47 -13.54 1.14
N CYS A 420 -2.25 -14.19 0.02
CA CYS A 420 -1.84 -13.56 -1.23
C CYS A 420 -2.76 -13.99 -2.38
N THR A 421 -3.17 -13.02 -3.19
CA THR A 421 -4.06 -13.27 -4.32
C THR A 421 -3.92 -12.19 -5.41
N GLY A 422 -4.52 -12.46 -6.57
CA GLY A 422 -4.72 -11.49 -7.65
C GLY A 422 -6.20 -11.08 -7.77
N ASN A 423 -6.53 -10.48 -8.89
CA ASN A 423 -7.87 -9.96 -9.20
C ASN A 423 -8.99 -11.03 -9.21
N ILE A 424 -8.67 -12.31 -9.34
CA ILE A 424 -9.64 -13.43 -9.36
C ILE A 424 -9.78 -14.14 -8.02
N ASN A 425 -9.18 -13.63 -6.94
CA ASN A 425 -9.22 -14.21 -5.59
C ASN A 425 -8.72 -15.66 -5.52
N GLN A 426 -7.73 -16.02 -6.33
CA GLN A 426 -7.11 -17.34 -6.31
C GLN A 426 -5.98 -17.39 -5.27
N GLU A 427 -6.04 -18.36 -4.35
CA GLU A 427 -5.00 -18.55 -3.36
C GLU A 427 -3.73 -19.13 -4.00
N TRP A 428 -2.60 -18.72 -3.50
CA TRP A 428 -1.27 -19.21 -3.90
C TRP A 428 -0.91 -20.48 -3.12
N PRO A 429 -0.66 -21.64 -3.77
CA PRO A 429 -0.37 -22.91 -3.07
C PRO A 429 1.02 -22.87 -2.43
N ASN A 430 1.03 -22.68 -1.10
CA ASN A 430 2.23 -22.60 -0.27
C ASN A 430 1.83 -22.76 1.20
N ASP A 431 2.68 -23.37 2.04
CA ASP A 431 2.39 -23.60 3.46
C ASP A 431 2.27 -22.30 4.26
N VAL A 432 3.16 -21.32 4.04
CA VAL A 432 3.02 -20.00 4.65
C VAL A 432 1.66 -19.40 4.30
N HIS A 433 1.25 -19.43 3.03
CA HIS A 433 -0.01 -18.84 2.60
C HIS A 433 -1.24 -19.57 3.12
N ALA A 434 -1.18 -20.91 3.20
CA ALA A 434 -2.29 -21.72 3.68
C ALA A 434 -2.51 -21.63 5.19
N PHE A 435 -1.43 -21.47 5.97
CA PHE A 435 -1.46 -21.53 7.43
C PHE A 435 -1.39 -20.19 8.14
N LEU A 436 -1.03 -19.11 7.42
CA LEU A 436 -1.04 -17.76 7.98
C LEU A 436 -2.47 -17.23 8.06
N ILE A 437 -2.88 -16.73 9.24
CA ILE A 437 -4.28 -16.37 9.51
C ILE A 437 -4.48 -14.98 10.13
N TRP A 438 -3.44 -14.21 10.34
CA TRP A 438 -3.57 -12.90 10.98
C TRP A 438 -4.29 -11.85 10.12
N GLN A 439 -4.50 -12.12 8.83
CA GLN A 439 -5.37 -11.33 7.96
C GLN A 439 -6.87 -11.57 8.19
N GLN A 440 -7.25 -12.70 8.82
CA GLN A 440 -8.66 -13.02 9.01
C GLN A 440 -9.44 -11.97 9.80
N PRO A 441 -8.88 -11.34 10.87
CA PRO A 441 -9.54 -10.29 11.61
C PRO A 441 -9.68 -8.95 10.88
N HIS A 442 -8.89 -8.69 9.84
CA HIS A 442 -8.80 -7.37 9.17
C HIS A 442 -10.14 -6.77 8.76
N PRO A 443 -11.08 -7.51 8.14
CA PRO A 443 -12.36 -6.92 7.74
C PRO A 443 -13.17 -6.39 8.93
N ILE A 444 -13.05 -7.01 10.10
CA ILE A 444 -13.73 -6.54 11.33
C ILE A 444 -13.05 -5.25 11.84
N TYR A 445 -11.72 -5.19 11.76
CA TYR A 445 -10.96 -3.98 12.11
C TYR A 445 -11.32 -2.81 11.19
N PHE A 446 -11.36 -3.06 9.87
CA PHE A 446 -11.73 -2.03 8.89
C PHE A 446 -13.18 -1.58 9.01
N ALA A 447 -14.09 -2.49 9.31
CA ALA A 447 -15.48 -2.18 9.60
C ALA A 447 -15.59 -1.22 10.79
N GLU A 448 -14.83 -1.49 11.87
CA GLU A 448 -14.81 -0.61 13.04
C GLU A 448 -14.24 0.77 12.75
N LEU A 449 -13.14 0.87 11.96
CA LEU A 449 -12.60 2.16 11.53
C LEU A 449 -13.60 2.96 10.70
N ASP A 450 -14.29 2.32 9.74
CA ASP A 450 -15.31 2.96 8.91
C ASP A 450 -16.48 3.47 9.79
N TYR A 451 -16.93 2.64 10.73
CA TYR A 451 -18.01 3.02 11.65
C TYR A 451 -17.60 4.14 12.61
N ARG A 452 -16.37 4.13 13.13
CA ARG A 452 -15.87 5.21 14.01
C ARG A 452 -15.78 6.55 13.26
N SER A 453 -15.42 6.51 11.99
CA SER A 453 -15.35 7.72 11.14
C SER A 453 -16.74 8.23 10.75
N ASN A 454 -17.71 7.33 10.57
CA ASN A 454 -19.10 7.69 10.20
C ASN A 454 -20.10 6.69 10.81
N PRO A 455 -20.53 6.88 12.06
CA PRO A 455 -21.39 5.94 12.79
C PRO A 455 -22.85 5.99 12.30
N ASP A 456 -23.12 5.40 11.14
CA ASP A 456 -24.47 5.34 10.59
C ASP A 456 -24.94 3.92 10.19
N LYS A 457 -26.23 3.83 9.78
CA LYS A 457 -26.84 2.57 9.35
C LYS A 457 -26.33 2.09 7.98
N ALA A 458 -25.84 2.98 7.12
CA ALA A 458 -25.29 2.60 5.82
C ALA A 458 -23.98 1.85 5.99
N VAL A 459 -23.12 2.29 6.91
CA VAL A 459 -21.88 1.58 7.27
C VAL A 459 -22.19 0.21 7.86
N LEU A 460 -23.17 0.13 8.78
CA LEU A 460 -23.58 -1.18 9.32
C LEU A 460 -24.10 -2.13 8.21
N LYS A 461 -24.88 -1.62 7.27
CA LYS A 461 -25.37 -2.41 6.13
C LYS A 461 -24.23 -2.85 5.20
N LYS A 462 -23.28 -1.97 4.93
CA LYS A 462 -22.11 -2.24 4.07
C LYS A 462 -21.31 -3.42 4.61
N TRP A 463 -21.01 -3.45 5.90
CA TRP A 463 -20.12 -4.42 6.50
C TRP A 463 -20.80 -5.65 7.12
N LYS A 464 -22.14 -5.66 7.23
CA LYS A 464 -22.88 -6.68 7.95
C LYS A 464 -22.47 -8.11 7.59
N ASP A 465 -22.57 -8.45 6.32
CA ASP A 465 -22.36 -9.84 5.88
C ASP A 465 -20.87 -10.22 5.94
N ILE A 466 -19.98 -9.27 5.70
CA ILE A 466 -18.51 -9.44 5.79
C ILE A 466 -18.12 -9.71 7.25
N VAL A 467 -18.58 -8.90 8.20
CA VAL A 467 -18.30 -9.07 9.64
C VAL A 467 -18.83 -10.42 10.14
N ILE A 468 -20.05 -10.78 9.73
CA ILE A 468 -20.67 -12.04 10.12
C ILE A 468 -19.88 -13.24 9.57
N ALA A 469 -19.56 -13.25 8.27
CA ALA A 469 -18.85 -14.35 7.64
C ALA A 469 -17.41 -14.49 8.18
N THR A 470 -16.73 -13.37 8.42
CA THR A 470 -15.39 -13.34 9.02
C THR A 470 -15.42 -13.91 10.45
N ALA A 471 -16.34 -13.45 11.30
CA ALA A 471 -16.43 -13.92 12.67
C ALA A 471 -16.85 -15.40 12.77
N ASP A 472 -17.69 -15.89 11.85
CA ASP A 472 -18.04 -17.30 11.77
C ASP A 472 -16.81 -18.17 11.45
N TYR A 473 -16.00 -17.75 10.45
CA TYR A 473 -14.77 -18.48 10.13
C TYR A 473 -13.78 -18.46 11.30
N MET A 474 -13.55 -17.30 11.91
CA MET A 474 -12.65 -17.18 13.07
C MET A 474 -13.07 -18.07 14.24
N ALA A 475 -14.39 -18.18 14.49
CA ALA A 475 -14.91 -19.02 15.55
C ALA A 475 -14.88 -20.52 15.21
N ASP A 476 -14.74 -20.89 13.93
CA ASP A 476 -14.71 -22.29 13.47
C ASP A 476 -13.29 -22.77 13.12
N CYS A 477 -12.34 -21.84 12.89
CA CYS A 477 -10.95 -22.21 12.59
C CYS A 477 -10.10 -22.55 13.84
N VAL A 478 -10.57 -22.26 15.03
CA VAL A 478 -9.93 -22.64 16.29
C VAL A 478 -10.32 -24.07 16.70
N PHE A 479 -9.47 -24.72 17.50
CA PHE A 479 -9.68 -26.09 17.95
C PHE A 479 -9.95 -26.15 19.46
N TRP A 480 -10.91 -26.98 19.88
CA TRP A 480 -11.11 -27.26 21.31
C TRP A 480 -10.07 -28.26 21.82
N ASN A 481 -9.18 -27.80 22.68
CA ASN A 481 -8.22 -28.67 23.38
C ASN A 481 -8.87 -29.21 24.66
N LYS A 482 -9.12 -30.54 24.71
CA LYS A 482 -9.83 -31.21 25.82
C LYS A 482 -9.03 -31.18 27.13
N ASP A 483 -7.70 -31.28 27.02
CA ASP A 483 -6.81 -31.34 28.18
C ASP A 483 -6.68 -29.97 28.84
N LYS A 484 -6.55 -28.92 28.00
CA LYS A 484 -6.45 -27.53 28.46
C LYS A 484 -7.80 -26.88 28.71
N LYS A 485 -8.92 -27.52 28.29
CA LYS A 485 -10.30 -26.99 28.37
C LYS A 485 -10.45 -25.58 27.81
N ARG A 486 -9.80 -25.30 26.66
CA ARG A 486 -9.84 -24.00 25.97
C ARG A 486 -9.70 -24.16 24.46
N TYR A 487 -10.06 -23.11 23.73
CA TYR A 487 -9.80 -23.01 22.29
C TYR A 487 -8.35 -22.66 22.05
N VAL A 488 -7.72 -23.34 21.10
CA VAL A 488 -6.34 -23.12 20.68
C VAL A 488 -6.30 -22.78 19.18
N ILE A 489 -5.30 -21.99 18.78
CA ILE A 489 -4.99 -21.66 17.40
C ILE A 489 -3.82 -22.56 16.96
N GLY A 490 -4.03 -23.35 15.90
CA GLY A 490 -3.03 -24.31 15.43
C GLY A 490 -2.72 -25.46 16.40
N PRO A 491 -1.76 -26.34 16.06
CA PRO A 491 -1.19 -26.50 14.72
C PRO A 491 -2.17 -27.05 13.68
N PRO A 492 -1.97 -26.82 12.38
CA PRO A 492 -0.92 -26.00 11.82
C PRO A 492 -1.27 -24.51 11.84
N VAL A 493 -0.27 -23.64 12.07
CA VAL A 493 -0.39 -22.19 11.96
C VAL A 493 1.00 -21.56 11.73
N VAL A 494 1.08 -20.57 10.84
CA VAL A 494 2.25 -19.72 10.68
C VAL A 494 1.98 -18.42 11.42
N PRO A 495 2.83 -18.01 12.37
CA PRO A 495 2.70 -16.73 13.06
C PRO A 495 3.14 -15.58 12.16
N VAL A 496 2.80 -14.33 12.52
CA VAL A 496 3.27 -13.11 11.80
C VAL A 496 4.78 -13.10 11.60
N SER A 497 5.56 -13.64 12.51
CA SER A 497 7.03 -13.71 12.39
C SER A 497 7.53 -14.66 11.29
N GLU A 498 6.68 -15.51 10.72
CA GLU A 498 7.00 -16.44 9.60
C GLU A 498 8.28 -17.27 9.75
N ASN A 499 8.83 -17.39 10.96
CA ASN A 499 10.14 -18.00 11.24
C ASN A 499 10.07 -19.28 12.07
N THR A 500 8.89 -19.89 12.22
CA THR A 500 8.68 -21.09 13.03
C THR A 500 8.07 -22.23 12.21
N ASP A 501 8.24 -23.48 12.69
CA ASP A 501 7.60 -24.64 12.08
C ASP A 501 6.07 -24.56 12.30
N PRO A 502 5.25 -24.48 11.23
CA PRO A 502 3.80 -24.39 11.37
C PRO A 502 3.18 -25.60 12.08
N TYR A 503 3.77 -26.77 11.99
CA TYR A 503 3.26 -27.99 12.59
C TYR A 503 3.59 -28.13 14.09
N ALA A 504 4.52 -27.32 14.59
CA ALA A 504 4.87 -27.19 16.00
C ALA A 504 4.27 -25.94 16.66
N THR A 505 3.85 -24.96 15.89
CA THR A 505 3.35 -23.67 16.38
C THR A 505 1.92 -23.80 16.90
N MET A 506 1.68 -23.38 18.14
CA MET A 506 0.37 -23.34 18.78
C MET A 506 0.19 -22.03 19.55
N ASN A 507 -0.99 -21.43 19.43
CA ASN A 507 -1.36 -20.20 20.13
C ASN A 507 -0.32 -19.08 19.93
N PRO A 508 -0.04 -18.63 18.70
CA PRO A 508 0.88 -17.53 18.50
C PRO A 508 0.30 -16.25 19.12
N ALA A 509 1.18 -15.49 19.79
CA ALA A 509 0.78 -14.39 20.68
C ALA A 509 -0.05 -13.30 19.98
N PHE A 510 0.39 -12.87 18.78
CA PHE A 510 -0.29 -11.83 18.05
C PHE A 510 -1.67 -12.30 17.58
N GLU A 511 -1.76 -13.50 17.02
CA GLU A 511 -3.00 -14.07 16.51
C GLU A 511 -4.03 -14.32 17.64
N VAL A 512 -3.59 -14.78 18.80
CA VAL A 512 -4.47 -14.95 19.98
C VAL A 512 -5.09 -13.59 20.37
N GLU A 513 -4.29 -12.54 20.47
CA GLU A 513 -4.80 -11.22 20.85
C GLU A 513 -5.65 -10.59 19.74
N TYR A 514 -5.27 -10.77 18.48
CA TYR A 514 -6.06 -10.22 17.36
C TYR A 514 -7.40 -10.93 17.20
N PHE A 515 -7.47 -12.24 17.44
CA PHE A 515 -8.72 -12.98 17.50
C PHE A 515 -9.60 -12.53 18.67
N ARG A 516 -8.99 -12.28 19.84
CA ARG A 516 -9.69 -11.70 21.00
C ARG A 516 -10.30 -10.34 20.67
N TYR A 517 -9.52 -9.45 20.09
CA TYR A 517 -9.97 -8.15 19.62
C TYR A 517 -11.14 -8.29 18.64
N ALA A 518 -10.95 -9.01 17.56
CA ALA A 518 -11.92 -9.07 16.48
C ALA A 518 -13.23 -9.77 16.90
N LEU A 519 -13.19 -10.83 17.70
CA LEU A 519 -14.41 -11.46 18.22
C LEU A 519 -15.14 -10.54 19.19
N THR A 520 -14.42 -9.74 20.00
CA THR A 520 -15.02 -8.71 20.85
C THR A 520 -15.79 -7.69 19.98
N LYS A 521 -15.13 -7.17 18.93
CA LYS A 521 -15.77 -6.22 18.00
C LYS A 521 -16.92 -6.84 17.23
N ALA A 522 -16.79 -8.08 16.76
CA ALA A 522 -17.89 -8.77 16.07
C ALA A 522 -19.13 -8.91 16.96
N ILE A 523 -18.95 -9.17 18.25
CA ILE A 523 -20.06 -9.24 19.22
C ILE A 523 -20.69 -7.84 19.42
N GLU A 524 -19.90 -6.78 19.49
CA GLU A 524 -20.38 -5.39 19.56
C GLU A 524 -21.15 -5.04 18.29
N TRP A 525 -20.62 -5.36 17.12
CA TRP A 525 -21.28 -5.21 15.84
C TRP A 525 -22.59 -6.01 15.77
N GLY A 526 -22.60 -7.22 16.30
CA GLY A 526 -23.81 -8.03 16.43
C GLY A 526 -24.92 -7.31 17.19
N LYS A 527 -24.59 -6.60 18.28
CA LYS A 527 -25.53 -5.75 19.02
C LYS A 527 -26.01 -4.57 18.17
N ARG A 528 -25.09 -3.83 17.52
CA ARG A 528 -25.42 -2.69 16.64
C ARG A 528 -26.34 -3.12 15.46
N MET A 529 -26.15 -4.32 14.93
CA MET A 529 -26.95 -4.92 13.85
C MET A 529 -28.24 -5.61 14.33
N GLY A 530 -28.50 -5.67 15.63
CA GLY A 530 -29.67 -6.34 16.18
C GLY A 530 -29.64 -7.87 16.08
N LEU A 531 -28.48 -8.49 16.01
CA LEU A 531 -28.36 -9.96 16.01
C LEU A 531 -28.77 -10.55 17.36
N THR A 532 -29.47 -11.68 17.31
CA THR A 532 -29.84 -12.39 18.52
C THR A 532 -28.62 -12.97 19.27
N ARG A 533 -28.72 -13.12 20.59
CA ARG A 533 -27.68 -13.76 21.41
C ARG A 533 -27.37 -15.18 20.94
N ARG A 534 -28.39 -15.89 20.42
CA ARG A 534 -28.22 -17.24 19.84
C ARG A 534 -27.34 -17.21 18.58
N ARG A 535 -27.48 -16.19 17.71
CA ARG A 535 -26.67 -16.05 16.50
C ARG A 535 -25.18 -15.84 16.80
N THR A 536 -24.87 -15.12 17.87
CA THR A 536 -23.48 -14.81 18.29
C THR A 536 -22.97 -15.76 19.39
N ALA A 537 -23.66 -16.86 19.67
CA ALA A 537 -23.34 -17.74 20.78
C ALA A 537 -21.95 -18.40 20.65
N LYS A 538 -21.61 -18.87 19.43
CA LYS A 538 -20.31 -19.47 19.14
C LYS A 538 -19.15 -18.49 19.28
N TRP A 539 -19.33 -17.25 18.80
CA TRP A 539 -18.33 -16.19 18.94
C TRP A 539 -18.03 -15.90 20.41
N ARG A 540 -19.10 -15.85 21.25
CA ARG A 540 -18.95 -15.62 22.71
C ARG A 540 -18.28 -16.80 23.41
N ASP A 541 -18.65 -18.03 23.03
CA ASP A 541 -18.06 -19.24 23.59
C ASP A 541 -16.55 -19.29 23.28
N VAL A 542 -16.17 -19.03 22.01
CA VAL A 542 -14.76 -19.00 21.62
C VAL A 542 -14.03 -17.87 22.36
N LEU A 543 -14.57 -16.66 22.38
CA LEU A 543 -13.93 -15.52 23.06
C LEU A 543 -13.71 -15.78 24.55
N GLN A 544 -14.70 -16.38 25.21
CA GLN A 544 -14.66 -16.66 26.65
C GLN A 544 -13.63 -17.75 27.00
N ASN A 545 -13.43 -18.71 26.10
CA ASN A 545 -12.60 -19.88 26.32
C ASN A 545 -11.34 -19.88 25.43
N LEU A 546 -11.00 -18.75 24.78
CA LEU A 546 -9.77 -18.63 23.99
C LEU A 546 -8.55 -18.71 24.89
N SER A 547 -7.48 -19.31 24.39
CA SER A 547 -6.20 -19.36 25.09
C SER A 547 -5.71 -17.97 25.49
N GLU A 548 -4.98 -17.91 26.58
CA GLU A 548 -4.24 -16.71 26.99
C GLU A 548 -3.06 -16.48 26.05
N ILE A 549 -2.54 -15.26 26.03
CA ILE A 549 -1.32 -14.92 25.30
C ILE A 549 -0.16 -15.68 25.95
N PRO A 550 0.65 -16.44 25.19
CA PRO A 550 1.67 -17.31 25.75
C PRO A 550 2.79 -16.54 26.43
N GLN A 551 3.21 -17.04 27.57
CA GLN A 551 4.29 -16.49 28.40
C GLN A 551 5.29 -17.57 28.80
N GLN A 552 6.56 -17.17 28.91
CA GLN A 552 7.63 -17.95 29.51
C GLN A 552 8.53 -17.02 30.35
N GLU A 553 8.88 -17.43 31.55
CA GLU A 553 9.79 -16.68 32.45
C GLU A 553 9.35 -15.21 32.68
N GLY A 554 8.03 -14.95 32.68
CA GLY A 554 7.47 -13.61 32.88
C GLY A 554 7.56 -12.67 31.67
N LEU A 555 7.80 -13.21 30.47
CA LEU A 555 7.80 -12.51 29.19
C LEU A 555 6.78 -13.13 28.24
N TYR A 556 6.17 -12.34 27.40
CA TYR A 556 5.42 -12.87 26.25
C TYR A 556 6.38 -13.53 25.27
N VAL A 557 5.93 -14.61 24.62
CA VAL A 557 6.73 -15.35 23.64
C VAL A 557 5.92 -15.51 22.34
N THR A 558 6.61 -15.78 21.22
CA THR A 558 5.99 -15.83 19.90
C THR A 558 4.86 -16.86 19.82
N TYR A 559 5.05 -18.07 20.41
CA TYR A 559 4.00 -19.07 20.51
C TYR A 559 4.17 -19.95 21.78
N GLU A 560 3.12 -20.67 22.16
CA GLU A 560 3.09 -21.50 23.38
C GLU A 560 4.11 -22.64 23.32
N GLY A 561 5.06 -22.63 24.25
CA GLY A 561 6.09 -23.67 24.38
C GLY A 561 7.28 -23.55 23.44
N ILE A 562 7.47 -22.40 22.80
CA ILE A 562 8.61 -22.15 21.90
C ILE A 562 9.95 -22.36 22.64
N PRO A 563 10.86 -23.21 22.14
CA PRO A 563 12.17 -23.37 22.74
C PRO A 563 13.13 -22.29 22.26
N ASP A 564 14.07 -21.85 23.12
CA ASP A 564 15.19 -20.98 22.73
C ASP A 564 14.80 -19.69 21.96
N MET A 565 13.62 -19.14 22.25
CA MET A 565 13.05 -18.01 21.48
C MET A 565 14.05 -16.85 21.32
N TRP A 566 14.67 -16.43 22.43
CA TRP A 566 15.53 -15.25 22.49
C TRP A 566 16.92 -15.43 21.85
N THR A 567 17.21 -16.60 21.32
CA THR A 567 18.49 -16.94 20.67
C THR A 567 18.34 -17.50 19.28
N LYS A 568 17.24 -18.25 19.01
CA LYS A 568 17.04 -18.92 17.72
C LYS A 568 15.92 -18.30 16.87
N PHE A 569 14.90 -17.70 17.51
CA PHE A 569 13.70 -17.18 16.84
C PHE A 569 13.51 -15.68 17.02
N ASN A 570 14.55 -14.95 17.41
CA ASN A 570 14.58 -13.53 17.64
C ASN A 570 14.96 -12.73 16.35
N PHE A 571 14.35 -13.09 15.23
CA PHE A 571 14.54 -12.45 13.92
C PHE A 571 13.20 -12.40 13.16
N GLU A 572 13.15 -11.77 11.99
CA GLU A 572 11.93 -11.39 11.28
C GLU A 572 11.06 -10.46 12.15
N HIS A 573 9.74 -10.50 11.99
CA HIS A 573 8.84 -9.58 12.68
C HIS A 573 8.78 -9.82 14.20
N PRO A 574 9.08 -8.82 15.05
CA PRO A 574 8.84 -8.90 16.50
C PRO A 574 7.33 -8.74 16.82
N ALA A 575 6.47 -9.52 16.17
CA ALA A 575 5.02 -9.36 16.16
C ALA A 575 4.36 -9.43 17.53
N LEU A 576 5.01 -10.09 18.51
CA LEU A 576 4.56 -10.07 19.90
C LEU A 576 4.51 -8.64 20.50
N THR A 577 5.17 -7.66 19.91
CA THR A 577 5.05 -6.25 20.33
C THR A 577 3.79 -5.57 19.75
N GLY A 578 3.21 -6.11 18.69
CA GLY A 578 1.96 -5.61 18.11
C GLY A 578 0.72 -5.82 18.98
N ILE A 579 0.77 -6.73 19.96
CA ILE A 579 -0.36 -7.02 20.85
C ILE A 579 -0.79 -5.82 21.71
N TYR A 580 0.14 -4.87 21.98
CA TYR A 580 -0.15 -3.61 22.69
C TYR A 580 0.62 -2.44 22.06
N GLY A 581 0.17 -2.03 20.93
CA GLY A 581 0.74 -0.96 20.11
C GLY A 581 -0.16 -0.80 18.91
N TRP A 582 -0.06 -1.71 17.98
CA TRP A 582 -1.00 -1.90 16.89
C TRP A 582 -2.42 -2.27 17.42
N LEU A 583 -2.53 -3.28 18.31
CA LEU A 583 -3.79 -3.64 18.98
C LEU A 583 -3.92 -2.92 20.34
N PRO A 584 -5.15 -2.75 20.85
CA PRO A 584 -5.38 -2.11 22.15
C PRO A 584 -4.98 -2.97 23.35
N GLY A 585 -4.71 -4.27 23.17
CA GLY A 585 -4.21 -5.15 24.21
C GLY A 585 -5.25 -5.59 25.23
N TYR A 586 -6.39 -6.12 24.78
CA TYR A 586 -7.48 -6.55 25.66
C TYR A 586 -7.09 -7.68 26.60
N GLY A 587 -6.17 -8.57 26.20
CA GLY A 587 -5.64 -9.66 27.00
C GLY A 587 -4.25 -9.41 27.56
N VAL A 588 -3.72 -8.18 27.46
CA VAL A 588 -2.33 -7.87 27.78
C VAL A 588 -2.15 -7.39 29.22
N ASP A 589 -1.22 -8.03 29.95
CA ASP A 589 -0.62 -7.49 31.15
C ASP A 589 0.48 -6.50 30.78
N LYS A 590 0.30 -5.22 31.14
CA LYS A 590 1.19 -4.13 30.75
C LYS A 590 2.59 -4.22 31.35
N GLU A 591 2.74 -4.82 32.54
CA GLU A 591 4.06 -4.98 33.18
C GLU A 591 4.85 -6.07 32.46
N VAL A 592 4.22 -7.20 32.16
CA VAL A 592 4.81 -8.27 31.37
C VAL A 592 5.17 -7.75 29.97
N PHE A 593 4.26 -6.99 29.35
CA PHE A 593 4.51 -6.40 28.04
C PHE A 593 5.68 -5.42 28.04
N SER A 594 5.77 -4.54 29.03
CA SER A 594 6.88 -3.60 29.16
C SER A 594 8.24 -4.31 29.23
N LYS A 595 8.34 -5.39 30.04
CA LYS A 595 9.56 -6.23 30.13
C LYS A 595 9.86 -6.93 28.81
N THR A 596 8.80 -7.44 28.15
CA THR A 596 8.93 -8.09 26.84
C THR A 596 9.43 -7.13 25.79
N PHE A 597 8.87 -5.91 25.73
CA PHE A 597 9.29 -4.88 24.80
C PHE A 597 10.78 -4.49 24.98
N ASP A 598 11.23 -4.31 26.23
CA ASP A 598 12.64 -4.05 26.54
C ASP A 598 13.54 -5.21 26.09
N THR A 599 13.10 -6.45 26.32
CA THR A 599 13.83 -7.64 25.87
C THR A 599 13.91 -7.76 24.35
N VAL A 600 12.84 -7.38 23.64
CA VAL A 600 12.85 -7.31 22.17
C VAL A 600 13.88 -6.30 21.68
N LEU A 601 13.88 -5.09 22.21
CA LEU A 601 14.86 -4.07 21.80
C LEU A 601 16.31 -4.46 22.11
N GLU A 602 16.54 -5.24 23.17
CA GLU A 602 17.87 -5.73 23.54
C GLU A 602 18.33 -6.91 22.68
N LYS A 603 17.43 -7.90 22.43
CA LYS A 603 17.83 -9.21 21.89
C LYS A 603 17.42 -9.46 20.46
N TRP A 604 16.45 -8.71 19.91
CA TRP A 604 15.98 -8.95 18.55
C TRP A 604 17.02 -8.54 17.51
N GLN A 605 17.15 -9.33 16.45
CA GLN A 605 18.08 -9.05 15.35
C GLN A 605 17.51 -7.96 14.44
N MET A 606 17.62 -6.69 14.86
CA MET A 606 17.02 -5.53 14.18
C MET A 606 17.49 -5.34 12.71
N ASN A 607 18.60 -5.94 12.31
CA ASN A 607 19.05 -5.96 10.92
C ASN A 607 18.27 -6.96 10.03
N LYS A 608 17.45 -7.84 10.63
CA LYS A 608 16.63 -8.82 9.96
C LYS A 608 15.13 -8.52 10.02
N VAL A 609 14.72 -7.39 10.60
CA VAL A 609 13.31 -6.95 10.61
C VAL A 609 12.93 -6.32 9.27
N TRP A 610 11.65 -6.03 9.08
CA TRP A 610 11.11 -5.39 7.89
C TRP A 610 10.75 -3.92 8.16
N GLY A 611 10.44 -3.17 7.10
CA GLY A 611 10.21 -1.72 7.23
C GLY A 611 9.06 -1.34 8.15
N TRP A 612 7.97 -2.10 8.18
CA TRP A 612 6.80 -1.80 9.02
C TRP A 612 6.98 -2.16 10.51
N ASP A 613 8.03 -2.90 10.86
CA ASP A 613 8.30 -3.25 12.27
C ASP A 613 8.68 -2.02 13.10
N TYR A 614 9.39 -1.06 12.51
CA TYR A 614 9.77 0.17 13.22
C TYR A 614 8.55 1.02 13.64
N PRO A 615 7.57 1.33 12.78
CA PRO A 615 6.35 1.99 13.23
C PRO A 615 5.51 1.14 14.18
N MET A 616 5.47 -0.18 14.07
CA MET A 616 4.83 -1.06 15.05
C MET A 616 5.46 -0.91 16.44
N LEU A 617 6.80 -0.95 16.51
CA LEU A 617 7.55 -0.74 17.74
C LEU A 617 7.34 0.68 18.29
N ALA A 618 7.27 1.69 17.42
CA ALA A 618 6.99 3.08 17.83
C ALA A 618 5.60 3.23 18.46
N MET A 619 4.57 2.60 17.89
CA MET A 619 3.24 2.57 18.47
C MET A 619 3.22 1.87 19.83
N ALA A 620 3.96 0.78 19.98
CA ALA A 620 4.11 0.07 21.27
C ALA A 620 4.81 0.95 22.31
N ALA A 621 5.89 1.63 21.95
CA ALA A 621 6.59 2.58 22.81
C ALA A 621 5.68 3.73 23.26
N ALA A 622 4.90 4.30 22.32
CA ALA A 622 3.95 5.37 22.63
C ALA A 622 2.90 4.92 23.64
N ARG A 623 2.28 3.73 23.47
CA ARG A 623 1.31 3.20 24.44
C ARG A 623 1.93 2.86 25.81
N LEU A 624 3.22 2.57 25.88
CA LEU A 624 3.95 2.38 27.12
C LEU A 624 4.33 3.70 27.80
N GLY A 625 3.97 4.86 27.22
CA GLY A 625 4.34 6.18 27.74
C GLY A 625 5.83 6.51 27.57
N ARG A 626 6.46 6.01 26.48
CA ARG A 626 7.87 6.19 26.11
C ARG A 626 8.00 6.98 24.81
N PRO A 627 7.57 8.24 24.76
CA PRO A 627 7.49 9.00 23.52
C PRO A 627 8.85 9.28 22.86
N GLU A 628 9.92 9.45 23.66
CA GLU A 628 11.29 9.61 23.14
C GLU A 628 11.70 8.39 22.32
N GLN A 629 11.45 7.21 22.85
CA GLN A 629 11.76 5.95 22.19
C GLN A 629 10.90 5.75 20.93
N ALA A 630 9.64 6.18 20.95
CA ALA A 630 8.77 6.15 19.77
C ALA A 630 9.32 7.03 18.64
N VAL A 631 9.77 8.25 18.97
CA VAL A 631 10.39 9.16 17.99
C VAL A 631 11.72 8.60 17.47
N ASP A 632 12.57 8.05 18.35
CA ASP A 632 13.85 7.43 17.97
C ASP A 632 13.66 6.30 16.95
N LEU A 633 12.64 5.46 17.13
CA LEU A 633 12.30 4.39 16.20
C LEU A 633 11.85 4.94 14.84
N LEU A 634 11.04 6.01 14.78
CA LEU A 634 10.59 6.61 13.53
C LEU A 634 11.66 7.47 12.84
N CYS A 635 12.64 7.97 13.57
CA CYS A 635 13.75 8.77 13.05
C CYS A 635 15.01 7.93 12.79
N THR A 636 14.97 6.61 12.97
CA THR A 636 16.11 5.74 12.75
C THR A 636 16.72 5.90 11.37
N THR A 637 18.03 5.75 11.26
CA THR A 637 18.78 5.69 9.98
C THR A 637 19.04 4.25 9.53
N ALA A 638 18.44 3.27 10.20
CA ALA A 638 18.57 1.86 9.82
C ALA A 638 18.08 1.65 8.39
N HIS A 639 18.84 0.90 7.59
CA HIS A 639 18.53 0.65 6.18
C HIS A 639 17.11 0.07 5.98
N LYS A 640 16.66 -0.80 6.88
CA LYS A 640 15.33 -1.42 6.83
C LYS A 640 14.17 -0.42 6.94
N PHE A 641 14.43 0.77 7.49
CA PHE A 641 13.47 1.88 7.58
C PHE A 641 14.04 3.18 6.97
N GLY A 642 14.90 3.03 5.97
CA GLY A 642 15.41 4.14 5.18
C GLY A 642 14.40 4.57 4.11
N PHE A 643 14.42 5.87 3.77
CA PHE A 643 13.60 6.44 2.70
C PHE A 643 14.55 7.19 1.75
N ASP A 644 14.45 6.88 0.46
CA ASP A 644 15.31 7.51 -0.54
C ASP A 644 14.90 8.96 -0.87
N ALA A 645 15.51 9.54 -1.90
CA ALA A 645 15.21 10.92 -2.28
C ALA A 645 13.77 11.11 -2.77
N HIS A 646 13.17 10.10 -3.39
CA HIS A 646 11.75 10.13 -3.80
C HIS A 646 10.79 9.74 -2.66
N GLY A 647 11.30 9.31 -1.50
CA GLY A 647 10.50 8.87 -0.36
C GLY A 647 10.10 7.39 -0.39
N LEU A 648 10.66 6.61 -1.32
CA LEU A 648 10.44 5.18 -1.38
C LEU A 648 11.19 4.47 -0.26
N ALA A 649 10.48 3.62 0.50
CA ALA A 649 11.09 2.86 1.58
C ALA A 649 12.01 1.76 1.04
N GLN A 650 13.24 1.66 1.59
CA GLN A 650 14.34 0.84 1.08
C GLN A 650 14.38 -0.58 1.63
N SER A 651 13.39 -1.00 2.39
CA SER A 651 13.28 -2.40 2.82
C SER A 651 13.12 -3.32 1.59
N TRP A 652 13.61 -4.55 1.68
CA TRP A 652 13.37 -5.55 0.65
C TRP A 652 11.97 -6.17 0.81
N PRO A 653 11.22 -6.47 -0.28
CA PRO A 653 11.48 -6.10 -1.67
C PRO A 653 11.34 -4.59 -1.89
N PHE A 654 12.25 -3.98 -2.65
CA PHE A 654 12.24 -2.53 -2.88
C PHE A 654 11.33 -2.16 -4.07
N PRO A 655 10.52 -1.09 -3.97
CA PRO A 655 10.17 -0.34 -2.74
C PRO A 655 9.19 -1.13 -1.86
N TYR A 656 9.08 -0.70 -0.59
CA TYR A 656 8.27 -1.41 0.40
C TYR A 656 7.27 -0.48 1.09
N PHE A 657 6.10 -0.30 0.50
CA PHE A 657 5.07 0.64 0.94
C PHE A 657 4.45 0.36 2.32
N PRO A 658 4.41 -0.88 2.85
CA PRO A 658 4.02 -1.10 4.24
C PRO A 658 4.80 -0.26 5.25
N ALA A 659 6.04 0.12 4.94
CA ALA A 659 6.82 1.04 5.78
C ALA A 659 6.28 2.49 5.71
N ASN A 660 5.89 2.94 4.51
CA ASN A 660 5.28 4.26 4.31
C ASN A 660 3.93 4.38 5.03
N GLY A 661 3.03 3.39 4.82
CA GLY A 661 1.72 3.38 5.48
C GLY A 661 1.82 3.16 6.99
N GLY A 662 2.76 2.32 7.45
CA GLY A 662 3.06 2.14 8.87
C GLY A 662 3.54 3.44 9.54
N LEU A 663 4.44 4.18 8.88
CA LEU A 663 4.88 5.50 9.35
C LEU A 663 3.69 6.45 9.53
N LEU A 664 2.83 6.56 8.51
CA LEU A 664 1.65 7.44 8.57
C LEU A 664 0.67 7.00 9.67
N THR A 665 0.51 5.70 9.90
CA THR A 665 -0.33 5.16 10.98
C THR A 665 0.23 5.52 12.36
N ALA A 666 1.54 5.33 12.56
CA ALA A 666 2.20 5.66 13.83
C ALA A 666 2.13 7.17 14.12
N ILE A 667 2.37 8.03 13.12
CA ILE A 667 2.26 9.49 13.27
C ILE A 667 0.84 9.90 13.65
N ALA A 668 -0.19 9.35 12.99
CA ALA A 668 -1.58 9.66 13.34
C ALA A 668 -1.90 9.27 14.79
N MET A 669 -1.50 8.07 15.21
CA MET A 669 -1.66 7.60 16.58
C MET A 669 -0.88 8.47 17.58
N MET A 670 0.34 8.88 17.26
CA MET A 670 1.17 9.69 18.14
C MET A 670 0.66 11.14 18.27
N CYS A 671 0.00 11.67 17.24
CA CYS A 671 -0.60 13.01 17.26
C CYS A 671 -1.94 13.03 18.00
N GLU A 672 -2.95 12.25 17.53
CA GLU A 672 -4.32 12.29 18.05
C GLU A 672 -4.50 11.36 19.25
N GLY A 673 -3.61 10.39 19.41
CA GLY A 673 -3.66 9.40 20.48
C GLY A 673 -4.56 8.19 20.15
N TRP A 674 -4.89 7.46 21.20
CA TRP A 674 -5.69 6.24 21.18
C TRP A 674 -6.72 6.27 22.30
N ASP A 675 -7.69 5.35 22.27
CA ASP A 675 -8.69 5.26 23.32
C ASP A 675 -8.03 5.08 24.69
N GLY A 676 -8.28 6.01 25.61
CA GLY A 676 -7.65 6.06 26.93
C GLY A 676 -6.33 6.83 27.00
N SER A 677 -5.81 7.39 25.91
CA SER A 677 -4.69 8.33 25.97
C SER A 677 -5.14 9.71 26.46
N GLU A 678 -4.24 10.44 27.11
CA GLU A 678 -4.49 11.77 27.67
C GLU A 678 -3.53 12.81 27.09
N GLY A 679 -3.98 14.05 27.02
CA GLY A 679 -3.20 15.19 26.55
C GLY A 679 -3.10 15.30 25.02
N GLU A 680 -2.51 16.41 24.55
CA GLU A 680 -2.24 16.67 23.14
C GLU A 680 -0.98 15.91 22.68
N ALA A 681 -0.98 15.40 21.45
CA ALA A 681 0.12 14.65 20.85
C ALA A 681 0.79 13.65 21.84
N PRO A 682 0.04 12.69 22.42
CA PRO A 682 0.53 11.87 23.55
C PRO A 682 1.71 10.95 23.19
N GLY A 683 1.95 10.72 21.91
CA GLY A 683 3.07 9.92 21.44
C GLY A 683 4.37 10.70 21.23
N PHE A 684 4.39 12.03 21.45
CA PHE A 684 5.58 12.87 21.30
C PHE A 684 6.14 13.36 22.63
N PRO A 685 7.47 13.58 22.75
CA PRO A 685 8.12 14.10 23.94
C PRO A 685 7.54 15.44 24.42
N LYS A 686 7.50 15.66 25.76
CA LYS A 686 6.96 16.85 26.40
C LYS A 686 8.03 17.75 27.05
N ASP A 687 9.28 17.50 26.75
CA ASP A 687 10.46 18.23 27.25
C ASP A 687 10.71 19.56 26.51
N GLY A 688 9.90 19.89 25.52
CA GLY A 688 10.03 21.08 24.68
C GLY A 688 11.00 20.94 23.51
N SER A 689 11.47 19.74 23.22
CA SER A 689 12.27 19.42 22.02
C SER A 689 11.38 19.33 20.76
N TRP A 690 10.14 18.84 20.92
CA TRP A 690 9.14 18.74 19.87
C TRP A 690 7.99 19.71 20.08
N THR A 691 7.61 20.40 19.02
CA THR A 691 6.40 21.20 18.91
C THR A 691 5.57 20.65 17.78
N ILE A 692 4.42 20.06 18.08
CA ILE A 692 3.58 19.36 17.13
C ILE A 692 2.33 20.19 16.88
N ARG A 693 2.18 20.74 15.68
CA ARG A 693 0.90 21.29 15.22
C ARG A 693 0.23 20.23 14.36
N TYR A 694 -1.00 19.89 14.66
CA TYR A 694 -1.75 18.89 13.91
C TYR A 694 -3.24 19.20 13.91
N GLU A 695 -3.95 18.71 12.90
CA GLU A 695 -5.39 18.90 12.75
C GLU A 695 -6.03 17.77 11.95
N GLY A 696 -7.29 17.45 12.18
CA GLY A 696 -8.13 16.60 11.35
C GLY A 696 -7.89 15.11 11.44
N PHE A 697 -7.11 14.61 12.40
CA PHE A 697 -6.93 13.19 12.64
C PHE A 697 -8.13 12.53 13.31
N ASN A 698 -8.32 11.27 13.05
CA ASN A 698 -9.21 10.39 13.81
C ASN A 698 -8.42 9.60 14.84
N LYS A 699 -8.98 9.47 16.04
CA LYS A 699 -8.37 8.76 17.15
C LYS A 699 -8.31 7.25 16.89
N MET A 700 -7.17 6.64 17.14
CA MET A 700 -7.00 5.18 17.08
C MET A 700 -7.71 4.50 18.26
N GLU A 701 -8.08 3.23 18.15
CA GLU A 701 -8.64 2.43 19.24
C GLU A 701 -7.60 2.04 20.28
#